data_821ccc1be3294bae5fbb7ceaf4f7389e
#
_entry.id   821ccc1be3294bae5fbb7ceaf4f7389e
#
_cell.length_a   1.000
_cell.length_b   1.000
_cell.length_c   1.000
_cell.angle_alpha   90.00
_cell.angle_beta   90.00
_cell.angle_gamma   90.00
#
_symmetry.space_group_name_H-M   'P 1'
#
loop_
_entity.id
_entity.type
_entity.pdbx_description
1 polymer ?
#
loop_
_entity_poly.entity_id
_entity_poly.type
_entity_poly.pdbx_seq_one_letter_code
_entity_poly.pdbx_strand_id
1 'polypeptide(L)'
;MGRTTRFAAACAAVGLVVALAPAAVAQAGAVQQRIDLRLLVVDDGGPATAAIADELDSAGTPYTRVDLNAGNRPTINAAFLSDTVSGQPRAKYQAVVLPNDNPFGAGSAEMAALAAFESTFGIRQVDAYTYSRPDVGLNWAQDPGYIGSLDGVAAQVTAAGTSGPFGYLKGAVPFEDNDPTVSESYGYLATPLAPQPSGATFTTYVDAPIPGTSARGSLVGEYAHDGRRELVVSFVYNSYQQQFRLLARGIVEWATQGIHLGADRNYFAVHIDDLFLADDRWSTTLKCTPGDVTCPPGSNPATDPIRMTTADEQYAKQWSGQHGFTLDFAYNGGGSEDFKAENGGSDPLAHQFITDQASFRWLNHTYTHQFLGCVQDVTVVPWRCSKDSANKTVWTSQADITSQINDNLTWAATNGLTVDRSVLVTGEHSGLVSNPQQPTDNPYLAPALAATGVAWTASDASREPQQRTLGSTRTVPRHPINIFYNAGRVEEEVDEYNWIYTSQAQGGSGSCEGSAVSTCLPAPLDTTTGYQDYIVPLEARIDLGHVLANDPRPHFIHQSNLAEDRIAYPLLERVLGDYNNLFTTGAPVVNPSQKEAGVELQRRAAWSSAVTSGRVTAYRVGNTVTISAPSGVYVPATVPTGTVQRLVVGTTAFGSGYAGLRSGWTLPGSLQTSVTLVLDTAGTPAAQQGSAVAATTSTPAPRSQPVPSGVRTPVPAGPGDHDRAGKARLAKRGAARVGTAAPHAAAHHAAKR
;
A
#
# COMPACT_ATOMS: atom_id res chain seq x y z
N MET A 1 -10.64 51.76 86.28
CA MET A 1 -9.21 51.54 86.49
C MET A 1 -8.61 51.50 85.09
N GLY A 2 -8.08 52.52 84.54
CA GLY A 2 -6.97 53.41 84.89
C GLY A 2 -5.80 53.02 84.08
N ARG A 3 -5.45 53.81 83.17
CA ARG A 3 -4.31 54.67 82.83
C ARG A 3 -4.00 54.68 81.34
N THR A 4 -4.24 55.81 80.60
CA THR A 4 -3.35 56.94 80.32
C THR A 4 -1.93 56.51 79.92
N THR A 5 -1.40 56.91 78.83
CA THR A 5 -0.97 58.17 78.13
C THR A 5 0.18 57.72 77.20
N ARG A 6 0.57 58.30 76.14
CA ARG A 6 0.92 59.65 75.67
C ARG A 6 1.22 59.67 74.17
N PHE A 7 0.93 60.79 73.61
CA PHE A 7 1.37 61.23 72.26
C PHE A 7 2.90 61.45 72.15
N ALA A 8 3.46 61.12 71.05
CA ALA A 8 4.65 61.77 70.49
C ALA A 8 4.54 61.91 69.00
N ALA A 9 4.50 63.12 68.51
CA ALA A 9 4.56 63.51 67.14
C ALA A 9 6.01 63.48 66.62
N ALA A 10 6.26 62.87 65.46
CA ALA A 10 7.50 63.05 64.70
C ALA A 10 7.17 63.33 63.25
N CYS A 11 7.54 64.55 62.80
CA CYS A 11 7.53 64.96 61.41
C CYS A 11 8.56 64.14 60.66
N ALA A 12 8.12 63.47 59.57
CA ALA A 12 8.99 62.91 58.58
C ALA A 12 8.71 63.55 57.21
N ALA A 13 9.75 64.09 56.64
CA ALA A 13 9.75 64.73 55.33
C ALA A 13 9.47 63.72 54.21
N VAL A 14 8.53 64.08 53.36
CA VAL A 14 8.23 63.31 52.14
C VAL A 14 9.29 63.65 51.07
N GLY A 15 10.25 62.72 50.89
CA GLY A 15 11.16 62.72 49.76
C GLY A 15 10.49 62.02 48.56
N LEU A 16 10.13 62.79 47.52
CA LEU A 16 9.60 62.24 46.25
C LEU A 16 10.74 61.58 45.49
N VAL A 17 10.89 60.24 45.58
CA VAL A 17 11.76 59.42 44.68
C VAL A 17 10.96 59.14 43.42
N VAL A 18 11.22 59.85 42.34
CA VAL A 18 10.78 59.51 40.99
C VAL A 18 11.61 58.29 40.55
N ALA A 19 11.08 57.09 40.68
CA ALA A 19 11.62 55.90 40.09
C ALA A 19 11.37 55.96 38.57
N LEU A 20 12.40 56.28 37.79
CA LEU A 20 12.45 56.00 36.37
C LEU A 20 12.39 54.50 36.17
N ALA A 21 11.21 53.97 35.79
CA ALA A 21 11.08 52.59 35.28
C ALA A 21 11.90 52.52 33.99
N PRO A 22 12.80 51.54 33.82
CA PRO A 22 13.42 51.32 32.50
C PRO A 22 12.32 51.01 31.50
N ALA A 23 12.25 51.80 30.42
CA ALA A 23 11.41 51.49 29.28
C ALA A 23 11.79 50.08 28.80
N ALA A 24 10.87 49.14 28.93
CA ALA A 24 11.00 47.83 28.29
C ALA A 24 11.12 48.06 26.82
N VAL A 25 12.33 47.90 26.29
CA VAL A 25 12.56 47.80 24.86
C VAL A 25 11.76 46.58 24.44
N ALA A 26 10.64 46.80 23.81
CA ALA A 26 9.91 45.72 23.14
C ALA A 26 10.91 45.09 22.16
N GLN A 27 11.40 43.92 22.48
CA GLN A 27 12.12 43.10 21.53
C GLN A 27 11.14 42.92 20.36
N ALA A 28 11.45 43.53 19.23
CA ALA A 28 10.75 43.27 17.98
C ALA A 28 10.78 41.76 17.81
N GLY A 29 9.63 41.09 17.95
CA GLY A 29 9.54 39.65 17.83
C GLY A 29 10.18 39.25 16.50
N ALA A 30 11.10 38.29 16.53
CA ALA A 30 11.74 37.79 15.31
C ALA A 30 10.64 37.46 14.31
N VAL A 31 10.75 38.01 13.11
CA VAL A 31 9.79 37.80 12.02
C VAL A 31 9.75 36.29 11.76
N GLN A 32 8.61 35.64 12.04
CA GLN A 32 8.47 34.22 11.86
C GLN A 32 8.59 33.85 10.38
N GLN A 33 9.40 32.86 10.07
CA GLN A 33 9.55 32.35 8.72
C GLN A 33 8.31 31.57 8.29
N ARG A 34 7.95 31.68 7.02
CA ARG A 34 6.96 30.85 6.36
C ARG A 34 7.68 29.72 5.60
N ILE A 35 7.24 28.49 5.75
CA ILE A 35 7.76 27.34 5.03
C ILE A 35 6.58 26.72 4.26
N ASP A 36 6.64 26.70 2.93
CA ASP A 36 5.62 26.06 2.11
C ASP A 36 5.80 24.54 2.17
N LEU A 37 4.68 23.79 2.35
CA LEU A 37 4.70 22.34 2.52
C LEU A 37 4.76 21.62 1.17
N ARG A 38 5.92 21.70 0.55
CA ARG A 38 6.25 21.08 -0.74
C ARG A 38 7.74 20.72 -0.74
N LEU A 39 8.10 19.57 -1.28
CA LEU A 39 9.50 19.19 -1.44
C LEU A 39 10.07 19.68 -2.77
N LEU A 40 11.39 19.84 -2.82
CA LEU A 40 12.15 19.97 -4.06
C LEU A 40 12.82 18.62 -4.33
N VAL A 41 12.54 18.00 -5.48
CA VAL A 41 13.21 16.78 -5.95
C VAL A 41 14.04 17.14 -7.18
N VAL A 42 15.35 17.08 -7.03
CA VAL A 42 16.30 17.19 -8.15
C VAL A 42 16.55 15.79 -8.67
N ASP A 43 16.26 15.56 -9.92
CA ASP A 43 16.21 14.23 -10.52
C ASP A 43 17.19 14.11 -11.68
N ASP A 44 18.08 13.13 -11.61
CA ASP A 44 19.05 12.79 -12.65
C ASP A 44 18.54 11.67 -13.60
N GLY A 45 17.31 11.17 -13.39
CA GLY A 45 16.74 10.02 -14.08
C GLY A 45 17.14 8.68 -13.47
N GLY A 46 17.83 8.70 -12.31
CA GLY A 46 18.23 7.49 -11.59
C GLY A 46 17.08 6.83 -10.80
N PRO A 47 17.21 5.54 -10.47
CA PRO A 47 16.16 4.79 -9.78
C PRO A 47 15.89 5.29 -8.35
N ALA A 48 16.88 5.82 -7.65
CA ALA A 48 16.73 6.25 -6.26
C ALA A 48 15.86 7.50 -6.12
N THR A 49 16.07 8.52 -6.95
CA THR A 49 15.19 9.71 -6.99
C THR A 49 13.79 9.38 -7.46
N ALA A 50 13.66 8.47 -8.44
CA ALA A 50 12.37 7.99 -8.90
C ALA A 50 11.61 7.27 -7.78
N ALA A 51 12.27 6.40 -7.01
CA ALA A 51 11.64 5.69 -5.89
C ALA A 51 11.12 6.64 -4.81
N ILE A 52 11.88 7.68 -4.46
CA ILE A 52 11.40 8.70 -3.51
C ILE A 52 10.21 9.47 -4.09
N ALA A 53 10.23 9.80 -5.38
CA ALA A 53 9.10 10.46 -6.04
C ALA A 53 7.84 9.57 -6.02
N ASP A 54 7.97 8.26 -6.29
CA ASP A 54 6.87 7.29 -6.21
C ASP A 54 6.27 7.22 -4.80
N GLU A 55 7.11 7.26 -3.76
CA GLU A 55 6.65 7.32 -2.37
C GLU A 55 5.86 8.61 -2.08
N LEU A 56 6.37 9.77 -2.52
CA LEU A 56 5.67 11.06 -2.37
C LEU A 56 4.33 11.05 -3.10
N ASP A 57 4.27 10.48 -4.31
CA ASP A 57 3.04 10.35 -5.09
C ASP A 57 2.03 9.42 -4.41
N SER A 58 2.48 8.28 -3.87
CA SER A 58 1.62 7.31 -3.18
C SER A 58 0.97 7.91 -1.93
N ALA A 59 1.72 8.67 -1.16
CA ALA A 59 1.23 9.37 0.02
C ALA A 59 0.41 10.62 -0.31
N GLY A 60 0.53 11.17 -1.53
CA GLY A 60 -0.06 12.43 -1.94
C GLY A 60 0.70 13.65 -1.42
N THR A 61 2.00 13.53 -1.23
CA THR A 61 2.89 14.60 -0.75
C THR A 61 3.33 15.48 -1.92
N PRO A 62 3.02 16.79 -1.93
CA PRO A 62 3.37 17.66 -3.05
C PRO A 62 4.88 17.89 -3.17
N TYR A 63 5.39 17.84 -4.38
CA TYR A 63 6.78 18.17 -4.68
C TYR A 63 6.92 18.93 -6.01
N THR A 64 8.08 19.55 -6.22
CA THR A 64 8.50 20.12 -7.50
C THR A 64 9.69 19.31 -8.00
N ARG A 65 9.57 18.73 -9.19
CA ARG A 65 10.66 18.01 -9.84
C ARG A 65 11.48 18.95 -10.71
N VAL A 66 12.80 18.91 -10.56
CA VAL A 66 13.77 19.54 -11.45
C VAL A 66 14.58 18.45 -12.13
N ASP A 67 14.29 18.22 -13.40
CA ASP A 67 14.97 17.22 -14.21
C ASP A 67 16.32 17.78 -14.70
N LEU A 68 17.43 17.19 -14.24
CA LEU A 68 18.79 17.59 -14.63
C LEU A 68 19.11 17.34 -16.11
N ASN A 69 18.40 16.41 -16.73
CA ASN A 69 18.57 16.06 -18.14
C ASN A 69 17.80 17.00 -19.09
N ALA A 70 16.89 17.84 -18.54
CA ALA A 70 16.13 18.79 -19.33
C ALA A 70 16.99 20.01 -19.68
N GLY A 71 17.16 20.29 -20.99
CA GLY A 71 17.97 21.39 -21.47
C GLY A 71 17.49 22.80 -21.07
N ASN A 72 16.24 22.92 -20.62
CA ASN A 72 15.60 24.15 -20.17
C ASN A 72 15.26 24.15 -18.67
N ARG A 73 15.94 23.31 -17.87
CA ARG A 73 15.69 23.27 -16.42
C ARG A 73 15.92 24.66 -15.76
N PRO A 74 15.19 24.99 -14.71
CA PRO A 74 15.47 26.19 -13.95
C PRO A 74 16.83 26.10 -13.27
N THR A 75 17.53 27.23 -13.17
CA THR A 75 18.72 27.35 -12.32
C THR A 75 18.29 27.45 -10.86
N ILE A 76 18.85 26.61 -10.00
CA ILE A 76 18.57 26.60 -8.57
C ILE A 76 19.41 27.72 -7.92
N ASN A 77 18.75 28.85 -7.65
CA ASN A 77 19.36 30.02 -7.03
C ASN A 77 18.47 30.53 -5.88
N ALA A 78 18.91 31.56 -5.16
CA ALA A 78 18.18 32.10 -4.03
C ALA A 78 16.72 32.51 -4.38
N ALA A 79 16.49 33.09 -5.55
CA ALA A 79 15.14 33.51 -5.98
C ALA A 79 14.26 32.29 -6.35
N PHE A 80 14.85 31.20 -6.82
CA PHE A 80 14.13 29.94 -7.04
C PHE A 80 13.70 29.29 -5.71
N LEU A 81 14.56 29.33 -4.69
CA LEU A 81 14.35 28.64 -3.42
C LEU A 81 13.50 29.43 -2.42
N SER A 82 13.65 30.77 -2.39
CA SER A 82 13.01 31.61 -1.38
C SER A 82 12.59 32.98 -1.93
N ASP A 83 11.73 33.66 -1.21
CA ASP A 83 11.34 35.05 -1.42
C ASP A 83 10.76 35.66 -0.14
N THR A 84 10.04 36.77 -0.24
CA THR A 84 9.33 37.40 0.87
C THR A 84 7.86 37.58 0.52
N VAL A 85 6.97 37.11 1.41
CA VAL A 85 5.51 37.26 1.26
C VAL A 85 4.98 38.07 2.45
N SER A 86 4.34 39.21 2.20
CA SER A 86 3.77 40.09 3.25
C SER A 86 4.79 40.46 4.35
N GLY A 87 6.05 40.66 3.97
CA GLY A 87 7.13 40.97 4.91
C GLY A 87 7.75 39.76 5.63
N GLN A 88 7.26 38.54 5.41
CA GLN A 88 7.80 37.33 5.98
C GLN A 88 8.76 36.63 5.00
N PRO A 89 9.98 36.23 5.41
CA PRO A 89 10.83 35.35 4.62
C PRO A 89 10.10 34.02 4.37
N ARG A 90 10.04 33.59 3.10
CA ARG A 90 9.40 32.35 2.70
C ARG A 90 10.39 31.37 2.09
N ALA A 91 10.51 30.19 2.67
CA ALA A 91 11.03 29.01 2.01
C ALA A 91 9.94 28.40 1.11
N LYS A 92 10.22 28.22 -0.17
CA LYS A 92 9.27 27.62 -1.13
C LYS A 92 9.23 26.10 -1.04
N TYR A 93 10.16 25.49 -0.32
CA TYR A 93 10.29 24.06 -0.12
C TYR A 93 10.62 23.76 1.34
N GLN A 94 10.02 22.68 1.88
CA GLN A 94 10.26 22.23 3.26
C GLN A 94 11.35 21.18 3.38
N ALA A 95 11.76 20.58 2.27
CA ALA A 95 12.84 19.61 2.17
C ALA A 95 13.41 19.60 0.75
N VAL A 96 14.65 19.15 0.61
CA VAL A 96 15.35 18.96 -0.65
C VAL A 96 15.74 17.49 -0.79
N VAL A 97 15.53 16.90 -1.96
CA VAL A 97 16.02 15.58 -2.35
C VAL A 97 16.96 15.77 -3.53
N LEU A 98 18.20 15.35 -3.36
CA LEU A 98 19.22 15.36 -4.40
C LEU A 98 19.54 13.92 -4.81
N PRO A 99 19.95 13.67 -6.07
CA PRO A 99 20.36 12.32 -6.50
C PRO A 99 21.62 11.83 -5.76
N ASN A 100 22.49 12.77 -5.37
CA ASN A 100 23.68 12.55 -4.54
C ASN A 100 24.03 13.87 -3.83
N ASP A 101 25.02 13.85 -2.97
CA ASP A 101 25.47 15.01 -2.19
C ASP A 101 25.97 16.21 -3.02
N ASN A 102 26.24 16.02 -4.30
CA ASN A 102 26.87 17.08 -5.11
C ASN A 102 26.53 17.00 -6.63
N PRO A 103 25.25 17.02 -7.02
CA PRO A 103 24.83 16.80 -8.41
C PRO A 103 25.20 17.95 -9.38
N PHE A 104 25.54 19.13 -8.85
CA PHE A 104 25.91 20.31 -9.64
C PHE A 104 27.41 20.56 -9.70
N GLY A 105 28.21 19.73 -9.05
CA GLY A 105 29.67 19.89 -8.89
C GLY A 105 30.06 20.71 -7.68
N ALA A 106 31.21 20.35 -7.09
CA ALA A 106 31.74 20.99 -5.90
C ALA A 106 31.97 22.48 -6.12
N GLY A 107 31.51 23.32 -5.18
CA GLY A 107 31.64 24.77 -5.24
C GLY A 107 30.78 25.46 -6.31
N SER A 108 29.84 24.77 -6.93
CA SER A 108 28.92 25.41 -7.87
C SER A 108 28.01 26.44 -7.18
N ALA A 109 27.54 27.42 -7.95
CA ALA A 109 26.63 28.44 -7.44
C ALA A 109 25.29 27.84 -6.98
N GLU A 110 24.85 26.72 -7.58
CA GLU A 110 23.62 26.03 -7.22
C GLU A 110 23.76 25.31 -5.89
N MET A 111 24.90 24.59 -5.63
CA MET A 111 25.16 24.00 -4.31
C MET A 111 25.31 25.06 -3.21
N ALA A 112 25.97 26.20 -3.52
CA ALA A 112 26.08 27.31 -2.57
C ALA A 112 24.71 27.91 -2.23
N ALA A 113 23.80 28.04 -3.22
CA ALA A 113 22.44 28.53 -3.00
C ALA A 113 21.60 27.55 -2.15
N LEU A 114 21.71 26.23 -2.37
CA LEU A 114 21.08 25.20 -1.56
C LEU A 114 21.58 25.25 -0.12
N ALA A 115 22.90 25.26 0.10
CA ALA A 115 23.50 25.30 1.43
C ALA A 115 23.05 26.57 2.23
N ALA A 116 23.01 27.72 1.57
CA ALA A 116 22.53 28.95 2.19
C ALA A 116 21.03 28.90 2.53
N PHE A 117 20.22 28.29 1.66
CA PHE A 117 18.79 28.08 1.88
C PHE A 117 18.52 27.15 3.05
N GLU A 118 19.19 26.02 3.08
CA GLU A 118 19.04 24.98 4.12
C GLU A 118 19.43 25.52 5.50
N SER A 119 20.59 26.16 5.60
CA SER A 119 21.05 26.77 6.86
C SER A 119 20.13 27.91 7.33
N THR A 120 19.62 28.73 6.40
CA THR A 120 18.76 29.90 6.72
C THR A 120 17.40 29.47 7.24
N PHE A 121 16.79 28.45 6.65
CA PHE A 121 15.42 28.04 6.97
C PHE A 121 15.33 26.73 7.79
N GLY A 122 16.46 26.09 8.10
CA GLY A 122 16.50 24.79 8.78
C GLY A 122 15.94 23.67 7.93
N ILE A 123 16.10 23.75 6.62
CA ILE A 123 15.65 22.75 5.66
C ILE A 123 16.61 21.58 5.63
N ARG A 124 16.09 20.37 5.53
CA ARG A 124 16.87 19.13 5.46
C ARG A 124 17.04 18.66 4.02
N GLN A 125 18.21 18.07 3.73
CA GLN A 125 18.55 17.49 2.44
C GLN A 125 18.57 15.97 2.55
N VAL A 126 18.10 15.26 1.54
CA VAL A 126 18.26 13.81 1.35
C VAL A 126 19.19 13.60 0.16
N ASP A 127 20.29 12.92 0.38
CA ASP A 127 21.19 12.43 -0.67
C ASP A 127 20.72 11.01 -1.04
N ALA A 128 19.94 10.91 -2.11
CA ALA A 128 19.19 9.70 -2.44
C ALA A 128 20.09 8.48 -2.68
N TYR A 129 21.25 8.69 -3.28
CA TYR A 129 22.27 7.65 -3.41
C TYR A 129 23.67 8.29 -3.54
N THR A 130 24.50 8.12 -2.53
CA THR A 130 25.81 8.76 -2.54
C THR A 130 26.95 7.83 -2.10
N TYR A 131 28.13 8.11 -2.61
CA TYR A 131 29.35 7.37 -2.28
C TYR A 131 29.87 7.73 -0.88
N SER A 132 30.16 6.71 -0.06
CA SER A 132 30.69 6.91 1.28
C SER A 132 32.10 7.45 1.25
N ARG A 133 32.30 8.67 1.78
CA ARG A 133 33.58 9.38 1.84
C ARG A 133 33.58 10.50 2.91
N PRO A 134 34.73 11.11 3.24
CA PRO A 134 34.83 12.15 4.27
C PRO A 134 33.90 13.35 4.07
N ASP A 135 33.60 13.75 2.83
CA ASP A 135 32.72 14.90 2.53
C ASP A 135 31.30 14.71 3.04
N VAL A 136 30.85 13.46 3.18
CA VAL A 136 29.54 13.09 3.73
C VAL A 136 29.63 12.50 5.15
N GLY A 137 30.71 12.77 5.88
CA GLY A 137 30.90 12.37 7.27
C GLY A 137 31.25 10.90 7.50
N LEU A 138 31.58 10.15 6.43
CA LEU A 138 31.93 8.72 6.48
C LEU A 138 33.41 8.50 6.11
N ASN A 139 33.95 7.38 6.55
CA ASN A 139 35.25 6.92 6.00
C ASN A 139 35.08 6.51 4.54
N TRP A 140 36.19 6.34 3.83
CA TRP A 140 36.19 5.82 2.47
C TRP A 140 35.63 4.39 2.45
N ALA A 141 34.71 4.11 1.52
CA ALA A 141 34.14 2.77 1.34
C ALA A 141 35.19 1.73 0.90
N GLN A 142 36.30 2.14 0.32
CA GLN A 142 37.34 1.23 -0.15
C GLN A 142 38.20 0.65 0.98
N ASP A 143 38.46 1.41 2.06
CA ASP A 143 39.30 0.93 3.15
C ASP A 143 39.19 1.84 4.40
N PRO A 144 38.77 1.34 5.56
CA PRO A 144 38.22 0.01 5.84
C PRO A 144 36.69 -0.02 5.63
N GLY A 145 36.22 -0.44 4.48
CA GLY A 145 34.83 -0.45 4.15
C GLY A 145 34.47 -1.58 3.18
N TYR A 146 33.36 -1.41 2.45
CA TYR A 146 32.92 -2.35 1.45
C TYR A 146 32.23 -1.63 0.29
N ILE A 147 32.51 -2.09 -0.92
CA ILE A 147 31.87 -1.69 -2.17
C ILE A 147 31.41 -2.94 -2.88
N GLY A 148 30.13 -3.10 -3.13
CA GLY A 148 29.65 -4.28 -3.84
C GLY A 148 28.17 -4.56 -3.67
N SER A 149 27.76 -5.79 -4.04
CA SER A 149 26.41 -6.28 -3.88
C SER A 149 26.00 -6.33 -2.41
N LEU A 150 24.77 -5.92 -2.15
CA LEU A 150 24.13 -6.00 -0.83
C LEU A 150 23.01 -7.04 -0.79
N ASP A 151 22.89 -7.88 -1.83
CA ASP A 151 21.87 -8.90 -1.94
C ASP A 151 21.94 -9.86 -0.74
N GLY A 152 20.81 -10.16 -0.12
CA GLY A 152 20.71 -11.01 1.08
C GLY A 152 21.31 -10.42 2.36
N VAL A 153 21.78 -9.17 2.35
CA VAL A 153 22.38 -8.54 3.52
C VAL A 153 21.30 -8.26 4.59
N ALA A 154 21.58 -8.72 5.81
CA ALA A 154 20.76 -8.44 7.00
C ALA A 154 21.13 -7.09 7.62
N ALA A 155 20.64 -6.01 7.05
CA ALA A 155 20.77 -4.68 7.63
C ALA A 155 19.83 -4.49 8.82
N GLN A 156 20.14 -3.53 9.69
CA GLN A 156 19.36 -3.25 10.89
C GLN A 156 19.22 -1.74 11.15
N VAL A 157 18.08 -1.36 11.63
CA VAL A 157 17.86 -0.03 12.23
C VAL A 157 18.57 0.03 13.58
N THR A 158 19.41 1.02 13.76
CA THR A 158 20.15 1.24 15.01
C THR A 158 19.23 1.77 16.13
N ALA A 159 19.74 1.85 17.36
CA ALA A 159 19.01 2.50 18.46
C ALA A 159 18.67 3.97 18.15
N ALA A 160 19.55 4.69 17.44
CA ALA A 160 19.27 6.06 16.98
C ALA A 160 18.16 6.09 15.91
N GLY A 161 18.13 5.11 15.01
CA GLY A 161 17.09 4.98 14.01
C GLY A 161 15.72 4.64 14.62
N THR A 162 15.65 3.68 15.56
CA THR A 162 14.40 3.29 16.23
C THR A 162 13.86 4.35 17.19
N SER A 163 14.72 5.17 17.80
CA SER A 163 14.30 6.35 18.58
C SER A 163 14.04 7.59 17.71
N GLY A 164 14.31 7.51 16.43
CA GLY A 164 14.20 8.56 15.43
C GLY A 164 13.21 8.21 14.30
N PRO A 165 13.61 8.42 13.03
CA PRO A 165 12.69 8.36 11.89
C PRO A 165 12.15 6.95 11.56
N PHE A 166 12.79 5.90 12.08
CA PHE A 166 12.41 4.51 11.79
C PHE A 166 11.79 3.79 13.00
N GLY A 167 11.22 4.54 13.96
CA GLY A 167 10.62 4.01 15.18
C GLY A 167 9.38 3.10 14.95
N TYR A 168 8.85 3.06 13.76
CA TYR A 168 7.78 2.15 13.36
C TYR A 168 8.28 0.75 12.97
N LEU A 169 9.59 0.56 12.78
CA LEU A 169 10.22 -0.74 12.49
C LEU A 169 10.71 -1.42 13.77
N LYS A 170 10.71 -2.74 13.79
CA LYS A 170 11.28 -3.55 14.87
C LYS A 170 12.81 -3.69 14.81
N GLY A 171 13.41 -3.31 13.71
CA GLY A 171 14.86 -3.27 13.54
C GLY A 171 15.39 -3.95 12.28
N ALA A 172 14.84 -5.08 11.85
CA ALA A 172 15.31 -5.76 10.65
C ALA A 172 14.97 -4.98 9.38
N VAL A 173 15.94 -4.86 8.47
CA VAL A 173 15.82 -4.34 7.11
C VAL A 173 16.50 -5.33 6.17
N PRO A 174 15.84 -6.44 5.82
CA PRO A 174 16.41 -7.43 4.93
C PRO A 174 16.53 -6.87 3.52
N PHE A 175 17.69 -7.05 2.90
CA PHE A 175 17.89 -6.79 1.49
C PHE A 175 17.52 -8.02 0.69
N GLU A 176 16.75 -7.83 -0.37
CA GLU A 176 16.31 -8.93 -1.23
C GLU A 176 17.48 -9.58 -1.97
N ASP A 177 17.34 -10.87 -2.26
CA ASP A 177 18.20 -11.68 -3.12
C ASP A 177 17.29 -12.66 -3.83
N ASN A 178 16.57 -12.17 -4.85
CA ASN A 178 15.53 -12.92 -5.56
C ASN A 178 16.10 -13.71 -6.73
N ASP A 179 17.15 -13.20 -7.37
CA ASP A 179 17.89 -13.86 -8.45
C ASP A 179 19.41 -13.82 -8.16
N PRO A 180 19.98 -14.90 -7.67
CA PRO A 180 21.42 -14.93 -7.32
C PRO A 180 22.36 -14.80 -8.53
N THR A 181 21.81 -14.73 -9.76
CA THR A 181 22.61 -14.55 -10.99
C THR A 181 22.84 -13.09 -11.35
N VAL A 182 22.10 -12.17 -10.71
CA VAL A 182 22.20 -10.72 -10.93
C VAL A 182 22.38 -10.00 -9.60
N SER A 183 23.03 -8.85 -9.60
CA SER A 183 23.05 -7.99 -8.41
C SER A 183 21.78 -7.13 -8.41
N GLU A 184 20.92 -7.36 -7.41
CA GLU A 184 19.67 -6.62 -7.23
C GLU A 184 19.86 -5.32 -6.45
N SER A 185 20.85 -5.29 -5.55
CA SER A 185 21.16 -4.14 -4.73
C SER A 185 22.68 -3.97 -4.60
N TYR A 186 23.14 -2.73 -4.72
CA TYR A 186 24.54 -2.39 -4.68
C TYR A 186 24.77 -1.17 -3.79
N GLY A 187 25.87 -1.12 -3.06
CA GLY A 187 26.11 0.02 -2.21
C GLY A 187 27.49 0.04 -1.57
N TYR A 188 27.58 0.94 -0.60
CA TYR A 188 28.81 1.31 0.10
C TYR A 188 28.60 1.20 1.60
N LEU A 189 29.44 0.41 2.27
CA LEU A 189 29.45 0.32 3.73
C LEU A 189 30.71 0.98 4.25
N ALA A 190 30.56 2.01 5.06
CA ALA A 190 31.65 2.68 5.72
C ALA A 190 31.24 3.09 7.16
N THR A 191 32.22 3.10 8.05
CA THR A 191 32.04 3.62 9.41
C THR A 191 32.02 5.15 9.40
N PRO A 192 31.35 5.80 10.36
CA PRO A 192 31.46 7.25 10.53
C PRO A 192 32.92 7.70 10.64
N LEU A 193 33.25 8.82 10.00
CA LEU A 193 34.59 9.42 10.07
C LEU A 193 34.93 9.75 11.54
N ALA A 194 36.15 9.44 11.97
CA ALA A 194 36.60 9.71 13.32
C ALA A 194 38.05 10.20 13.30
N PRO A 195 38.34 11.45 13.77
CA PRO A 195 37.34 12.44 14.25
C PRO A 195 36.53 13.07 13.12
N GLN A 196 35.31 13.50 13.44
CA GLN A 196 34.54 14.34 12.53
C GLN A 196 35.18 15.74 12.41
N PRO A 197 34.94 16.48 11.31
CA PRO A 197 35.28 17.90 11.22
C PRO A 197 34.72 18.70 12.40
N SER A 198 35.36 19.79 12.78
CA SER A 198 34.96 20.61 13.94
C SER A 198 33.49 21.09 13.78
N GLY A 199 32.66 20.76 14.75
CA GLY A 199 31.23 21.12 14.76
C GLY A 199 30.33 20.17 13.95
N ALA A 200 30.89 19.18 13.26
CA ALA A 200 30.13 18.17 12.54
C ALA A 200 29.85 16.91 13.39
N THR A 201 28.77 16.21 13.07
CA THR A 201 28.43 14.90 13.68
C THR A 201 27.84 13.99 12.62
N PHE A 202 28.06 12.68 12.76
CA PHE A 202 27.40 11.66 11.96
C PHE A 202 26.63 10.70 12.87
N THR A 203 25.35 10.48 12.57
CA THR A 203 24.48 9.55 13.32
C THR A 203 23.98 8.48 12.36
N THR A 204 24.42 7.24 12.55
CA THR A 204 23.94 6.10 11.75
C THR A 204 22.55 5.67 12.19
N TYR A 205 21.61 5.61 11.27
CA TYR A 205 20.24 5.15 11.49
C TYR A 205 20.02 3.71 11.04
N VAL A 206 20.65 3.30 9.94
CA VAL A 206 20.61 1.92 9.43
C VAL A 206 22.02 1.49 9.10
N ASP A 207 22.42 0.30 9.54
CA ASP A 207 23.74 -0.25 9.31
C ASP A 207 23.71 -1.72 8.88
N ALA A 208 24.81 -2.19 8.32
CA ALA A 208 25.02 -3.59 7.98
C ALA A 208 26.45 -4.04 8.32
N PRO A 209 26.71 -5.35 8.50
CA PRO A 209 28.07 -5.87 8.70
C PRO A 209 28.96 -5.54 7.50
N ILE A 210 30.16 -5.03 7.76
CA ILE A 210 31.19 -4.90 6.72
C ILE A 210 31.84 -6.26 6.50
N PRO A 211 31.76 -6.86 5.29
CA PRO A 211 32.30 -8.19 5.02
C PRO A 211 33.77 -8.33 5.43
N GLY A 212 34.13 -9.45 6.07
CA GLY A 212 35.48 -9.76 6.51
C GLY A 212 35.97 -8.99 7.76
N THR A 213 35.10 -8.21 8.39
CA THR A 213 35.44 -7.44 9.61
C THR A 213 34.40 -7.66 10.72
N SER A 214 34.68 -7.17 11.94
CA SER A 214 33.68 -7.10 13.02
C SER A 214 32.92 -5.75 13.05
N ALA A 215 33.23 -4.83 12.15
CA ALA A 215 32.62 -3.52 12.09
C ALA A 215 31.29 -3.54 11.34
N ARG A 216 30.46 -2.54 11.59
CA ARG A 216 29.23 -2.28 10.84
C ARG A 216 29.36 -0.93 10.14
N GLY A 217 28.93 -0.89 8.87
CA GLY A 217 28.95 0.30 8.05
C GLY A 217 27.57 0.93 7.95
N SER A 218 27.50 2.25 7.85
CA SER A 218 26.26 2.99 7.64
C SER A 218 25.72 2.74 6.23
N LEU A 219 24.41 2.53 6.15
CA LEU A 219 23.61 2.52 4.91
C LEU A 219 22.71 3.75 4.83
N VAL A 220 22.18 4.20 5.99
CA VAL A 220 21.41 5.43 6.12
C VAL A 220 21.85 6.13 7.39
N GLY A 221 22.23 7.40 7.28
CA GLY A 221 22.66 8.18 8.43
C GLY A 221 22.49 9.67 8.22
N GLU A 222 22.44 10.42 9.32
CA GLU A 222 22.37 11.88 9.32
C GLU A 222 23.78 12.46 9.48
N TYR A 223 24.19 13.27 8.53
CA TYR A 223 25.38 14.12 8.62
C TYR A 223 24.94 15.56 8.95
N ALA A 224 25.29 16.03 10.14
CA ALA A 224 25.02 17.40 10.56
C ALA A 224 26.32 18.20 10.56
N HIS A 225 26.38 19.27 9.76
CA HIS A 225 27.56 20.11 9.59
C HIS A 225 27.15 21.51 9.10
N ASP A 226 27.94 22.52 9.34
CA ASP A 226 27.75 23.90 8.84
C ASP A 226 26.30 24.45 9.00
N GLY A 227 25.62 24.04 10.07
CA GLY A 227 24.23 24.43 10.33
C GLY A 227 23.19 23.72 9.43
N ARG A 228 23.58 22.70 8.68
CA ARG A 228 22.74 21.89 7.78
C ARG A 228 22.63 20.46 8.29
N ARG A 229 21.67 19.72 7.73
CA ARG A 229 21.46 18.29 7.99
C ARG A 229 21.18 17.56 6.68
N GLU A 230 21.97 16.55 6.40
CA GLU A 230 21.88 15.72 5.21
C GLU A 230 21.60 14.27 5.63
N LEU A 231 20.61 13.62 5.01
CA LEU A 231 20.39 12.19 5.14
C LEU A 231 21.16 11.48 4.04
N VAL A 232 22.23 10.85 4.42
CA VAL A 232 23.12 10.13 3.51
C VAL A 232 22.60 8.71 3.31
N VAL A 233 22.20 8.34 2.09
CA VAL A 233 21.84 6.97 1.71
C VAL A 233 22.95 6.43 0.79
N SER A 234 23.55 5.31 1.16
CA SER A 234 24.74 4.78 0.51
C SER A 234 24.51 3.49 -0.29
N PHE A 235 23.26 3.19 -0.65
CA PHE A 235 22.92 2.05 -1.51
C PHE A 235 21.92 2.47 -2.58
N VAL A 236 21.94 1.78 -3.73
CA VAL A 236 20.97 1.98 -4.81
C VAL A 236 19.71 1.18 -4.52
N TYR A 237 18.57 1.73 -4.92
CA TYR A 237 17.25 1.12 -4.74
C TYR A 237 16.28 1.58 -5.81
N ASN A 238 15.16 0.87 -5.90
CA ASN A 238 13.99 1.25 -6.69
C ASN A 238 12.70 1.13 -5.85
N SER A 239 11.58 1.58 -6.39
CA SER A 239 10.29 1.59 -5.68
C SER A 239 9.67 0.21 -5.42
N TYR A 240 10.21 -0.85 -5.99
CA TYR A 240 9.69 -2.23 -5.81
C TYR A 240 10.41 -2.99 -4.70
N GLN A 241 11.64 -2.62 -4.38
CA GLN A 241 12.47 -3.33 -3.43
C GLN A 241 11.98 -3.17 -1.99
N GLN A 242 11.90 -4.28 -1.27
CA GLN A 242 11.38 -4.33 0.11
C GLN A 242 12.21 -3.43 1.04
N GLN A 243 13.52 -3.44 0.96
CA GLN A 243 14.39 -2.60 1.80
C GLN A 243 14.10 -1.11 1.63
N PHE A 244 13.80 -0.65 0.41
CA PHE A 244 13.39 0.74 0.19
C PHE A 244 12.00 1.00 0.79
N ARG A 245 11.00 0.16 0.52
CA ARG A 245 9.63 0.34 1.04
C ARG A 245 9.58 0.36 2.57
N LEU A 246 10.44 -0.41 3.23
CA LEU A 246 10.59 -0.35 4.69
C LEU A 246 11.12 1.00 5.17
N LEU A 247 12.00 1.64 4.43
CA LEU A 247 12.66 2.89 4.81
C LEU A 247 12.00 4.16 4.27
N ALA A 248 11.20 4.06 3.21
CA ALA A 248 10.66 5.19 2.46
C ALA A 248 9.91 6.20 3.34
N ARG A 249 8.96 5.72 4.16
CA ARG A 249 8.25 6.53 5.15
C ARG A 249 9.22 7.31 6.04
N GLY A 250 10.19 6.64 6.64
CA GLY A 250 11.14 7.26 7.56
C GLY A 250 12.03 8.30 6.89
N ILE A 251 12.39 8.10 5.62
CA ILE A 251 13.12 9.09 4.80
C ILE A 251 12.27 10.35 4.65
N VAL A 252 10.99 10.22 4.28
CA VAL A 252 10.07 11.36 4.12
C VAL A 252 9.80 12.04 5.45
N GLU A 253 9.55 11.30 6.52
CA GLU A 253 9.33 11.85 7.87
C GLU A 253 10.56 12.57 8.41
N TRP A 254 11.76 12.02 8.18
CA TRP A 254 12.99 12.70 8.53
C TRP A 254 13.14 14.01 7.75
N ALA A 255 12.99 13.99 6.44
CA ALA A 255 13.15 15.16 5.57
C ALA A 255 12.17 16.28 5.94
N THR A 256 10.91 15.94 6.21
CA THR A 256 9.82 16.89 6.51
C THR A 256 9.64 17.19 8.00
N GLN A 257 10.50 16.63 8.85
CA GLN A 257 10.42 16.76 10.32
C GLN A 257 9.06 16.29 10.87
N GLY A 258 8.46 15.27 10.24
CA GLY A 258 7.17 14.71 10.62
C GLY A 258 5.98 15.65 10.36
N ILE A 259 6.12 16.66 9.50
CA ILE A 259 5.05 17.61 9.15
C ILE A 259 4.98 17.71 7.63
N HIS A 260 4.01 17.05 7.01
CA HIS A 260 3.83 17.13 5.56
C HIS A 260 2.37 16.90 5.16
N LEU A 261 2.02 17.30 3.96
CA LEU A 261 0.80 16.84 3.31
C LEU A 261 1.00 15.40 2.85
N GLY A 262 -0.07 14.63 2.88
CA GLY A 262 -0.01 13.22 2.54
C GLY A 262 -0.35 12.33 3.73
N ALA A 263 -0.77 11.11 3.42
CA ALA A 263 -1.06 10.06 4.39
C ALA A 263 -0.61 8.73 3.81
N ASP A 264 0.12 7.97 4.62
CA ASP A 264 0.64 6.67 4.28
C ASP A 264 0.16 5.64 5.30
N ARG A 265 -0.30 4.48 4.83
CA ARG A 265 -0.80 3.34 5.60
C ARG A 265 -0.41 2.04 4.91
N ASN A 266 -0.20 1.01 5.68
CA ASN A 266 0.01 -0.34 5.16
C ASN A 266 -1.34 -1.07 5.15
N TYR A 267 -1.92 -1.27 3.96
CA TYR A 267 -3.25 -1.86 3.80
C TYR A 267 -3.13 -3.33 3.40
N PHE A 268 -4.01 -4.16 3.97
CA PHE A 268 -4.21 -5.54 3.52
C PHE A 268 -5.66 -5.93 3.76
N ALA A 269 -6.37 -6.32 2.72
CA ALA A 269 -7.73 -6.86 2.77
C ALA A 269 -7.83 -8.01 1.76
N VAL A 270 -8.60 -9.05 2.09
CA VAL A 270 -8.74 -10.25 1.26
C VAL A 270 -10.21 -10.56 1.07
N HIS A 271 -10.63 -10.63 -0.18
CA HIS A 271 -11.98 -11.02 -0.61
C HIS A 271 -11.96 -12.50 -1.00
N ILE A 272 -12.96 -13.23 -0.55
CA ILE A 272 -13.15 -14.66 -0.84
C ILE A 272 -14.34 -14.76 -1.77
N ASP A 273 -14.08 -15.01 -3.05
CA ASP A 273 -15.10 -15.10 -4.07
C ASP A 273 -15.80 -16.47 -4.06
N ASP A 274 -16.97 -16.58 -4.68
CA ASP A 274 -17.75 -17.79 -4.96
C ASP A 274 -18.35 -18.49 -3.72
N LEU A 275 -18.49 -17.78 -2.60
CA LEU A 275 -19.09 -18.40 -1.42
C LEU A 275 -20.51 -18.94 -1.71
N PHE A 276 -20.76 -20.17 -1.31
CA PHE A 276 -21.92 -21.04 -1.52
C PHE A 276 -22.00 -21.73 -2.89
N LEU A 277 -21.18 -21.34 -3.86
CA LEU A 277 -21.00 -22.13 -5.07
C LEU A 277 -20.08 -23.32 -4.81
N ALA A 278 -20.13 -24.28 -5.69
CA ALA A 278 -19.12 -25.34 -5.77
C ALA A 278 -18.26 -25.08 -7.00
N ASP A 279 -16.95 -25.01 -6.77
CA ASP A 279 -15.95 -24.83 -7.84
C ASP A 279 -15.60 -26.17 -8.45
N ASP A 280 -15.41 -26.21 -9.77
CA ASP A 280 -14.92 -27.43 -10.40
C ASP A 280 -13.43 -27.62 -10.03
N ARG A 281 -12.94 -28.81 -10.17
CA ARG A 281 -11.62 -29.23 -9.72
C ARG A 281 -10.65 -29.33 -10.88
N TRP A 282 -9.41 -28.88 -10.69
CA TRP A 282 -8.29 -29.18 -11.57
C TRP A 282 -8.07 -30.67 -11.71
N SER A 283 -7.85 -31.14 -12.91
CA SER A 283 -7.49 -32.53 -13.17
C SER A 283 -5.98 -32.68 -13.37
N THR A 284 -5.30 -33.22 -12.38
CA THR A 284 -3.85 -33.51 -12.45
C THR A 284 -3.50 -34.49 -13.58
N THR A 285 -4.50 -35.28 -14.04
CA THR A 285 -4.32 -36.23 -15.16
C THR A 285 -4.52 -35.56 -16.52
N LEU A 286 -5.55 -34.73 -16.66
CA LEU A 286 -5.90 -34.09 -17.95
C LEU A 286 -5.19 -32.75 -18.15
N LYS A 287 -4.59 -32.19 -17.11
CA LYS A 287 -3.95 -30.87 -17.08
C LYS A 287 -4.91 -29.75 -17.57
N CYS A 288 -6.14 -29.83 -17.13
CA CYS A 288 -7.18 -28.85 -17.39
C CYS A 288 -8.31 -29.06 -16.38
N THR A 289 -9.24 -28.10 -16.31
CA THR A 289 -10.44 -28.22 -15.48
C THR A 289 -11.57 -28.85 -16.32
N PRO A 290 -12.03 -30.06 -16.00
CA PRO A 290 -13.13 -30.69 -16.73
C PRO A 290 -14.38 -29.78 -16.76
N GLY A 291 -14.95 -29.61 -17.95
CA GLY A 291 -16.02 -28.63 -18.18
C GLY A 291 -15.55 -27.38 -18.90
N ASP A 292 -14.26 -27.06 -18.86
CA ASP A 292 -13.66 -25.98 -19.64
C ASP A 292 -13.51 -26.34 -21.11
N VAL A 293 -13.55 -25.29 -21.96
CA VAL A 293 -13.31 -25.43 -23.42
C VAL A 293 -11.87 -25.87 -23.74
N THR A 294 -10.95 -25.73 -22.80
CA THR A 294 -9.55 -26.15 -22.94
C THR A 294 -9.36 -27.66 -22.67
N CYS A 295 -10.31 -28.30 -22.01
CA CYS A 295 -10.27 -29.75 -21.80
C CYS A 295 -10.63 -30.53 -23.08
N PRO A 296 -10.10 -31.76 -23.24
CA PRO A 296 -10.46 -32.62 -24.36
C PRO A 296 -11.99 -32.80 -24.51
N PRO A 297 -12.53 -32.80 -25.73
CA PRO A 297 -13.97 -33.02 -25.94
C PRO A 297 -14.45 -34.33 -25.30
N GLY A 298 -15.53 -34.25 -24.53
CA GLY A 298 -16.11 -35.40 -23.83
C GLY A 298 -15.51 -35.67 -22.44
N SER A 299 -14.58 -34.86 -21.96
CA SER A 299 -14.18 -34.87 -20.55
C SER A 299 -15.39 -34.53 -19.69
N ASN A 300 -15.70 -35.39 -18.73
CA ASN A 300 -16.76 -35.11 -17.79
C ASN A 300 -16.33 -34.02 -16.81
N PRO A 301 -17.25 -33.13 -16.38
CA PRO A 301 -17.00 -32.26 -15.24
C PRO A 301 -16.53 -33.07 -14.05
N ALA A 302 -15.71 -32.49 -13.19
CA ALA A 302 -15.26 -33.15 -11.98
C ALA A 302 -16.47 -33.66 -11.19
N THR A 303 -16.42 -34.94 -10.80
CA THR A 303 -17.48 -35.57 -10.01
C THR A 303 -17.41 -35.18 -8.53
N ASP A 304 -16.37 -34.46 -8.13
CA ASP A 304 -16.07 -34.06 -6.76
C ASP A 304 -15.72 -32.56 -6.73
N PRO A 305 -16.71 -31.66 -6.90
CA PRO A 305 -16.50 -30.23 -6.89
C PRO A 305 -16.06 -29.74 -5.52
N ILE A 306 -15.28 -28.66 -5.49
CA ILE A 306 -14.75 -28.09 -4.26
C ILE A 306 -15.77 -27.11 -3.66
N ARG A 307 -16.24 -27.38 -2.45
CA ARG A 307 -17.13 -26.50 -1.71
C ARG A 307 -16.73 -26.49 -0.23
N MET A 308 -16.64 -25.31 0.36
CA MET A 308 -16.45 -25.19 1.81
C MET A 308 -17.51 -25.96 2.59
N THR A 309 -17.11 -26.42 3.76
CA THR A 309 -17.96 -27.09 4.76
C THR A 309 -18.14 -26.17 5.97
N THR A 310 -19.02 -26.57 6.90
CA THR A 310 -19.16 -25.89 8.20
C THR A 310 -17.88 -25.89 9.02
N ALA A 311 -17.01 -26.90 8.85
CA ALA A 311 -15.73 -26.96 9.51
C ALA A 311 -14.73 -25.92 8.95
N ASP A 312 -14.84 -25.59 7.67
CA ASP A 312 -14.00 -24.57 7.03
C ASP A 312 -14.46 -23.15 7.43
N GLU A 313 -15.77 -22.94 7.56
CA GLU A 313 -16.29 -21.70 8.13
C GLU A 313 -15.81 -21.49 9.58
N GLN A 314 -15.93 -22.51 10.44
CA GLN A 314 -15.46 -22.41 11.82
C GLN A 314 -13.96 -22.13 11.90
N TYR A 315 -13.17 -22.73 11.00
CA TYR A 315 -11.75 -22.43 10.90
C TYR A 315 -11.51 -20.97 10.47
N ALA A 316 -12.22 -20.49 9.45
CA ALA A 316 -12.13 -19.09 8.99
C ALA A 316 -12.44 -18.10 10.12
N LYS A 317 -13.51 -18.35 10.88
CA LYS A 317 -13.90 -17.54 12.05
C LYS A 317 -12.82 -17.56 13.14
N GLN A 318 -12.30 -18.74 13.47
CA GLN A 318 -11.25 -18.86 14.46
C GLN A 318 -9.97 -18.15 14.02
N TRP A 319 -9.57 -18.34 12.78
CA TRP A 319 -8.40 -17.70 12.17
C TRP A 319 -8.52 -16.17 12.17
N SER A 320 -9.66 -15.65 11.72
CA SER A 320 -9.95 -14.20 11.72
C SER A 320 -9.82 -13.61 13.13
N GLY A 321 -10.37 -14.30 14.13
CA GLY A 321 -10.29 -13.88 15.53
C GLY A 321 -8.86 -13.91 16.10
N GLN A 322 -8.07 -14.92 15.75
CA GLN A 322 -6.68 -15.06 16.19
C GLN A 322 -5.76 -13.99 15.61
N HIS A 323 -5.98 -13.62 14.37
CA HIS A 323 -5.15 -12.63 13.66
C HIS A 323 -5.71 -11.19 13.77
N GLY A 324 -6.92 -11.00 14.31
CA GLY A 324 -7.60 -9.69 14.31
C GLY A 324 -7.80 -9.16 12.89
N PHE A 325 -8.01 -10.08 11.93
CA PHE A 325 -8.11 -9.80 10.51
C PHE A 325 -9.46 -10.26 9.97
N THR A 326 -10.25 -9.34 9.41
CA THR A 326 -11.58 -9.66 8.90
C THR A 326 -11.51 -10.04 7.43
N LEU A 327 -12.01 -11.24 7.09
CA LEU A 327 -12.19 -11.68 5.71
C LEU A 327 -13.49 -11.12 5.14
N ASP A 328 -13.48 -10.79 3.84
CA ASP A 328 -14.65 -10.32 3.10
C ASP A 328 -15.16 -11.44 2.19
N PHE A 329 -16.34 -11.97 2.45
CA PHE A 329 -16.93 -13.05 1.64
C PHE A 329 -17.88 -12.51 0.58
N ALA A 330 -17.60 -12.83 -0.67
CA ALA A 330 -18.47 -12.54 -1.82
C ALA A 330 -19.40 -13.73 -2.06
N TYR A 331 -20.68 -13.57 -1.68
CA TYR A 331 -21.66 -14.67 -1.64
C TYR A 331 -22.55 -14.74 -2.87
N ASN A 332 -22.94 -15.95 -3.25
CA ASN A 332 -23.89 -16.30 -4.30
C ASN A 332 -25.07 -17.08 -3.73
N GLY A 333 -26.19 -16.40 -3.48
CA GLY A 333 -27.35 -17.04 -2.86
C GLY A 333 -27.95 -18.19 -3.69
N GLY A 334 -27.85 -18.13 -5.03
CA GLY A 334 -28.26 -19.19 -5.93
C GLY A 334 -27.53 -20.51 -5.68
N GLY A 335 -26.22 -20.46 -5.38
CA GLY A 335 -25.45 -21.67 -5.04
C GLY A 335 -25.97 -22.38 -3.78
N SER A 336 -26.42 -21.61 -2.78
CA SER A 336 -27.08 -22.18 -1.61
C SER A 336 -28.42 -22.83 -1.95
N GLU A 337 -29.24 -22.22 -2.82
CA GLU A 337 -30.52 -22.80 -3.24
C GLU A 337 -30.31 -24.05 -4.09
N ASP A 338 -29.34 -24.05 -4.99
CA ASP A 338 -28.98 -25.26 -5.76
C ASP A 338 -28.52 -26.38 -4.81
N PHE A 339 -27.67 -26.10 -3.81
CA PHE A 339 -27.29 -27.08 -2.81
C PHE A 339 -28.48 -27.63 -2.01
N LYS A 340 -29.42 -26.76 -1.58
CA LYS A 340 -30.62 -27.19 -0.89
C LYS A 340 -31.46 -28.12 -1.75
N ALA A 341 -31.63 -27.82 -3.03
CA ALA A 341 -32.39 -28.63 -3.96
C ALA A 341 -31.85 -30.05 -4.13
N GLU A 342 -30.54 -30.19 -4.06
CA GLU A 342 -29.80 -31.45 -4.22
C GLU A 342 -29.67 -32.24 -2.90
N ASN A 343 -29.72 -31.55 -1.75
CA ASN A 343 -29.36 -32.11 -0.44
C ASN A 343 -30.51 -32.03 0.60
N GLY A 344 -31.75 -32.32 0.16
CA GLY A 344 -32.87 -32.49 1.08
C GLY A 344 -33.41 -31.20 1.70
N GLY A 345 -33.18 -30.05 1.07
CA GLY A 345 -33.82 -28.77 1.41
C GLY A 345 -33.10 -27.92 2.45
N SER A 346 -31.88 -28.29 2.86
CA SER A 346 -31.09 -27.48 3.79
C SER A 346 -29.67 -27.26 3.31
N ASP A 347 -29.10 -26.10 3.66
CA ASP A 347 -27.71 -25.80 3.46
C ASP A 347 -27.05 -25.47 4.81
N PRO A 348 -26.35 -26.45 5.43
CA PRO A 348 -25.69 -26.24 6.72
C PRO A 348 -24.59 -25.18 6.67
N LEU A 349 -23.87 -25.04 5.54
CA LEU A 349 -22.81 -24.04 5.39
C LEU A 349 -23.41 -22.62 5.40
N ALA A 350 -24.44 -22.37 4.60
CA ALA A 350 -25.10 -21.05 4.58
C ALA A 350 -25.70 -20.71 5.95
N HIS A 351 -26.33 -21.66 6.63
CA HIS A 351 -26.85 -21.48 7.98
C HIS A 351 -25.74 -21.09 8.98
N GLN A 352 -24.57 -21.75 8.92
CA GLN A 352 -23.44 -21.46 9.81
C GLN A 352 -22.88 -20.07 9.57
N PHE A 353 -22.62 -19.69 8.33
CA PHE A 353 -22.15 -18.36 7.97
C PHE A 353 -23.11 -17.25 8.39
N ILE A 354 -24.42 -17.46 8.23
CA ILE A 354 -25.44 -16.50 8.66
C ILE A 354 -25.46 -16.37 10.18
N THR A 355 -25.31 -17.48 10.91
CA THR A 355 -25.23 -17.47 12.37
C THR A 355 -24.01 -16.67 12.85
N ASP A 356 -22.89 -16.80 12.21
CA ASP A 356 -21.62 -16.19 12.56
C ASP A 356 -21.30 -14.91 11.75
N GLN A 357 -22.30 -14.33 11.08
CA GLN A 357 -22.13 -13.24 10.11
C GLN A 357 -21.35 -12.03 10.63
N ALA A 358 -21.39 -11.77 11.92
CA ALA A 358 -20.66 -10.65 12.55
C ALA A 358 -19.15 -10.82 12.58
N SER A 359 -18.64 -12.04 12.29
CA SER A 359 -17.20 -12.33 12.23
C SER A 359 -16.57 -11.95 10.89
N PHE A 360 -17.38 -11.64 9.89
CA PHE A 360 -16.97 -11.43 8.50
C PHE A 360 -17.57 -10.16 7.92
N ARG A 361 -17.07 -9.73 6.76
CA ARG A 361 -17.71 -8.72 5.92
C ARG A 361 -18.32 -9.39 4.69
N TRP A 362 -19.34 -8.75 4.09
CA TRP A 362 -20.17 -9.38 3.07
C TRP A 362 -20.23 -8.57 1.80
N LEU A 363 -19.99 -9.22 0.68
CA LEU A 363 -20.01 -8.63 -0.66
C LEU A 363 -21.05 -9.38 -1.51
N ASN A 364 -21.89 -8.64 -2.23
CA ASN A 364 -22.79 -9.23 -3.20
C ASN A 364 -21.99 -9.74 -4.41
N HIS A 365 -22.08 -11.06 -4.71
CA HIS A 365 -21.35 -11.66 -5.83
C HIS A 365 -22.27 -12.12 -6.97
N THR A 366 -23.43 -11.47 -7.10
CA THR A 366 -24.54 -11.87 -7.98
C THR A 366 -25.19 -13.20 -7.57
N TYR A 367 -26.42 -13.45 -8.04
CA TYR A 367 -27.20 -14.56 -7.53
C TYR A 367 -26.67 -15.93 -7.98
N THR A 368 -26.41 -16.07 -9.27
CA THR A 368 -25.96 -17.35 -9.88
C THR A 368 -24.59 -17.26 -10.53
N HIS A 369 -23.83 -16.20 -10.25
CA HIS A 369 -22.53 -15.97 -10.87
C HIS A 369 -22.57 -15.90 -12.41
N GLN A 370 -23.69 -15.42 -12.99
CA GLN A 370 -23.83 -15.26 -14.43
C GLN A 370 -22.80 -14.27 -14.97
N PHE A 371 -22.18 -14.58 -16.11
CA PHE A 371 -21.32 -13.62 -16.81
C PHE A 371 -22.14 -12.42 -17.30
N LEU A 372 -21.85 -11.23 -16.81
CA LEU A 372 -22.62 -10.00 -17.07
C LEU A 372 -22.13 -9.19 -18.27
N GLY A 373 -21.16 -9.71 -19.00
CA GLY A 373 -20.58 -9.10 -20.19
C GLY A 373 -21.39 -9.36 -21.45
N CYS A 374 -20.70 -9.62 -22.57
CA CYS A 374 -21.33 -10.11 -23.77
C CYS A 374 -21.69 -11.60 -23.65
N VAL A 375 -22.67 -12.06 -24.42
CA VAL A 375 -22.89 -13.50 -24.60
C VAL A 375 -21.66 -14.10 -25.25
N GLN A 376 -21.08 -15.09 -24.59
CA GLN A 376 -19.81 -15.68 -24.98
C GLN A 376 -19.99 -16.75 -26.08
N ASP A 377 -19.19 -16.67 -27.13
CA ASP A 377 -19.02 -17.74 -28.11
C ASP A 377 -17.84 -18.62 -27.63
N VAL A 378 -18.17 -19.69 -26.93
CA VAL A 378 -17.22 -20.67 -26.39
C VAL A 378 -16.83 -21.77 -27.38
N THR A 379 -17.31 -21.70 -28.61
CA THR A 379 -16.92 -22.64 -29.69
C THR A 379 -15.51 -22.36 -30.22
N VAL A 380 -14.94 -21.24 -29.82
CA VAL A 380 -13.57 -20.81 -30.15
C VAL A 380 -12.76 -20.56 -28.87
N VAL A 381 -11.46 -20.83 -28.95
CA VAL A 381 -10.50 -20.62 -27.84
C VAL A 381 -9.42 -19.62 -28.31
N PRO A 382 -9.20 -18.52 -27.58
CA PRO A 382 -10.02 -18.03 -26.46
C PRO A 382 -11.42 -17.62 -26.94
N TRP A 383 -12.41 -17.67 -26.05
CA TRP A 383 -13.78 -17.27 -26.35
C TRP A 383 -13.85 -15.81 -26.86
N ARG A 384 -14.89 -15.47 -27.56
CA ARG A 384 -15.17 -14.10 -28.02
C ARG A 384 -16.66 -13.74 -27.82
N CYS A 385 -17.00 -12.46 -27.95
CA CYS A 385 -18.39 -12.04 -27.93
C CYS A 385 -19.17 -12.57 -29.12
N SER A 386 -20.32 -13.20 -28.87
CA SER A 386 -21.28 -13.59 -29.89
C SER A 386 -21.82 -12.37 -30.64
N LYS A 387 -22.18 -12.58 -31.90
CA LYS A 387 -22.78 -11.56 -32.78
C LYS A 387 -24.18 -11.97 -33.21
N ASP A 388 -25.07 -10.99 -33.32
CA ASP A 388 -26.38 -11.17 -33.90
C ASP A 388 -26.32 -11.21 -35.47
N SER A 389 -27.47 -11.37 -36.10
CA SER A 389 -27.59 -11.40 -37.57
C SER A 389 -27.17 -10.08 -38.25
N ALA A 390 -27.10 -8.99 -37.51
CA ALA A 390 -26.61 -7.68 -37.96
C ALA A 390 -25.14 -7.44 -37.60
N ASN A 391 -24.40 -8.46 -37.18
CA ASN A 391 -23.00 -8.42 -36.72
C ASN A 391 -22.76 -7.51 -35.50
N LYS A 392 -23.78 -7.27 -34.69
CA LYS A 392 -23.65 -6.53 -33.43
C LYS A 392 -23.39 -7.48 -32.27
N THR A 393 -22.60 -7.04 -31.28
CA THR A 393 -22.36 -7.81 -30.06
C THR A 393 -23.67 -8.04 -29.31
N VAL A 394 -23.90 -9.30 -28.93
CA VAL A 394 -25.02 -9.68 -28.07
C VAL A 394 -24.58 -9.49 -26.62
N TRP A 395 -25.30 -8.66 -25.88
CA TRP A 395 -24.97 -8.31 -24.49
C TRP A 395 -25.98 -8.93 -23.53
N THR A 396 -25.51 -9.28 -22.32
CA THR A 396 -26.39 -9.55 -21.19
C THR A 396 -27.22 -8.29 -20.93
N SER A 397 -28.55 -8.45 -20.80
CA SER A 397 -29.49 -7.32 -20.72
C SER A 397 -29.40 -6.59 -19.38
N GLN A 398 -29.84 -5.33 -19.34
CA GLN A 398 -29.99 -4.58 -18.10
C GLN A 398 -30.91 -5.31 -17.11
N ALA A 399 -31.98 -5.95 -17.61
CA ALA A 399 -32.94 -6.67 -16.76
C ALA A 399 -32.26 -7.87 -16.08
N ASP A 400 -31.46 -8.66 -16.82
CA ASP A 400 -30.75 -9.81 -16.27
C ASP A 400 -29.71 -9.38 -15.24
N ILE A 401 -28.93 -8.32 -15.54
CA ILE A 401 -27.94 -7.77 -14.59
C ILE A 401 -28.63 -7.29 -13.30
N THR A 402 -29.73 -6.56 -13.45
CA THR A 402 -30.51 -6.06 -12.30
C THR A 402 -31.08 -7.20 -11.47
N SER A 403 -31.59 -8.26 -12.13
CA SER A 403 -32.10 -9.46 -11.47
C SER A 403 -31.01 -10.17 -10.68
N GLN A 404 -29.86 -10.43 -11.30
CA GLN A 404 -28.71 -11.06 -10.64
C GLN A 404 -28.29 -10.35 -9.34
N ILE A 405 -28.29 -9.02 -9.33
CA ILE A 405 -27.94 -8.21 -8.17
C ILE A 405 -29.06 -8.26 -7.10
N ASN A 406 -30.31 -8.03 -7.50
CA ASN A 406 -31.44 -7.92 -6.58
C ASN A 406 -31.88 -9.27 -6.03
N ASP A 407 -31.81 -10.34 -6.81
CA ASP A 407 -32.15 -11.68 -6.35
C ASP A 407 -31.18 -12.15 -5.26
N ASN A 408 -29.90 -11.83 -5.41
CA ASN A 408 -28.91 -12.10 -4.38
C ASN A 408 -29.17 -11.29 -3.09
N LEU A 409 -29.51 -10.00 -3.22
CA LEU A 409 -29.89 -9.16 -2.07
C LEU A 409 -31.18 -9.67 -1.40
N THR A 410 -32.12 -10.15 -2.19
CA THR A 410 -33.39 -10.74 -1.71
C THR A 410 -33.14 -12.04 -0.96
N TRP A 411 -32.23 -12.89 -1.48
CA TRP A 411 -31.81 -14.10 -0.80
C TRP A 411 -31.18 -13.77 0.56
N ALA A 412 -30.25 -12.81 0.60
CA ALA A 412 -29.61 -12.36 1.85
C ALA A 412 -30.65 -11.88 2.88
N ALA A 413 -31.57 -11.01 2.47
CA ALA A 413 -32.61 -10.50 3.35
C ALA A 413 -33.55 -11.62 3.86
N THR A 414 -33.93 -12.57 2.99
CA THR A 414 -34.79 -13.70 3.33
C THR A 414 -34.16 -14.64 4.35
N ASN A 415 -32.86 -14.83 4.24
CA ASN A 415 -32.07 -15.70 5.14
C ASN A 415 -31.47 -14.93 6.35
N GLY A 416 -31.73 -13.63 6.49
CA GLY A 416 -31.26 -12.84 7.65
C GLY A 416 -29.82 -12.41 7.59
N LEU A 417 -29.18 -12.45 6.41
CA LEU A 417 -27.81 -11.94 6.20
C LEU A 417 -27.83 -10.42 5.97
N THR A 418 -27.06 -9.70 6.76
CA THR A 418 -26.95 -8.23 6.67
C THR A 418 -25.81 -7.84 5.73
N VAL A 419 -26.13 -7.12 4.65
CA VAL A 419 -25.15 -6.76 3.60
C VAL A 419 -25.23 -5.28 3.24
N ASP A 420 -24.08 -4.67 2.84
CA ASP A 420 -24.06 -3.32 2.27
C ASP A 420 -24.46 -3.41 0.78
N ARG A 421 -25.64 -2.87 0.45
CA ARG A 421 -26.16 -2.86 -0.93
C ARG A 421 -25.32 -2.03 -1.90
N SER A 422 -24.48 -1.17 -1.39
CA SER A 422 -23.66 -0.26 -2.21
C SER A 422 -22.42 -0.90 -2.78
N VAL A 423 -22.07 -2.13 -2.38
CA VAL A 423 -20.88 -2.87 -2.82
C VAL A 423 -21.25 -4.09 -3.66
N LEU A 424 -20.50 -4.35 -4.71
CA LEU A 424 -20.68 -5.47 -5.62
C LEU A 424 -19.35 -6.03 -6.09
N VAL A 425 -19.28 -7.31 -6.24
CA VAL A 425 -18.27 -8.05 -6.99
C VAL A 425 -19.01 -8.84 -8.06
N THR A 426 -18.79 -8.58 -9.34
CA THR A 426 -19.39 -9.41 -10.39
C THR A 426 -18.51 -10.63 -10.63
N GLY A 427 -19.10 -11.77 -10.89
CA GLY A 427 -18.36 -12.98 -11.26
C GLY A 427 -17.35 -12.68 -12.38
N GLU A 428 -16.09 -13.07 -12.23
CA GLU A 428 -15.00 -12.78 -13.15
C GLU A 428 -14.77 -11.27 -13.43
N HIS A 429 -15.22 -10.36 -12.57
CA HIS A 429 -15.30 -8.92 -12.87
C HIS A 429 -16.07 -8.64 -14.18
N SER A 430 -17.01 -9.51 -14.53
CA SER A 430 -17.74 -9.49 -15.79
C SER A 430 -18.61 -8.25 -15.95
N GLY A 431 -18.85 -7.89 -17.19
CA GLY A 431 -19.52 -6.65 -17.57
C GLY A 431 -18.55 -5.50 -17.82
N LEU A 432 -17.36 -5.52 -17.23
CA LEU A 432 -16.27 -4.59 -17.50
C LEU A 432 -15.46 -5.03 -18.74
N VAL A 433 -14.67 -4.09 -19.29
CA VAL A 433 -13.74 -4.40 -20.39
C VAL A 433 -12.81 -5.54 -20.03
N SER A 434 -12.65 -6.51 -20.95
CA SER A 434 -11.77 -7.66 -20.82
C SER A 434 -11.11 -7.97 -22.17
N ASN A 435 -10.05 -7.22 -22.48
CA ASN A 435 -9.31 -7.40 -23.74
C ASN A 435 -8.58 -8.75 -23.78
N PRO A 436 -8.47 -9.38 -24.96
CA PRO A 436 -9.06 -8.98 -26.25
C PRO A 436 -10.49 -9.49 -26.48
N GLN A 437 -11.06 -10.29 -25.58
CA GLN A 437 -12.33 -10.98 -25.79
C GLN A 437 -13.53 -10.02 -25.79
N GLN A 438 -13.55 -9.09 -24.83
CA GLN A 438 -14.58 -8.06 -24.68
C GLN A 438 -13.92 -6.67 -24.60
N PRO A 439 -13.78 -5.96 -25.72
CA PRO A 439 -12.98 -4.72 -25.77
C PRO A 439 -13.67 -3.49 -25.17
N THR A 440 -14.94 -3.60 -24.78
CA THR A 440 -15.71 -2.51 -24.14
C THR A 440 -16.56 -3.04 -23.00
N ASP A 441 -16.92 -2.17 -22.06
CA ASP A 441 -17.92 -2.50 -21.05
C ASP A 441 -19.25 -2.89 -21.71
N ASN A 442 -20.02 -3.74 -21.01
CA ASN A 442 -21.42 -3.94 -21.35
C ASN A 442 -22.19 -2.62 -21.19
N PRO A 443 -22.83 -2.09 -22.27
CA PRO A 443 -23.51 -0.80 -22.22
C PRO A 443 -24.70 -0.76 -21.23
N TYR A 444 -25.19 -1.92 -20.81
CA TYR A 444 -26.28 -2.06 -19.83
C TYR A 444 -25.78 -2.18 -18.38
N LEU A 445 -24.47 -2.32 -18.15
CA LEU A 445 -23.92 -2.47 -16.79
C LEU A 445 -24.15 -1.20 -15.96
N ALA A 446 -23.68 -0.05 -16.44
CA ALA A 446 -23.79 1.21 -15.69
C ALA A 446 -25.25 1.59 -15.35
N PRO A 447 -26.24 1.46 -16.26
CA PRO A 447 -27.65 1.64 -15.93
C PRO A 447 -28.19 0.65 -14.88
N ALA A 448 -27.77 -0.61 -14.92
CA ALA A 448 -28.17 -1.62 -13.94
C ALA A 448 -27.61 -1.34 -12.55
N LEU A 449 -26.33 -0.96 -12.47
CA LEU A 449 -25.68 -0.57 -11.21
C LEU A 449 -26.36 0.66 -10.57
N ALA A 450 -26.71 1.65 -11.39
CA ALA A 450 -27.45 2.82 -10.93
C ALA A 450 -28.86 2.44 -10.41
N ALA A 451 -29.58 1.56 -11.11
CA ALA A 451 -30.91 1.10 -10.72
C ALA A 451 -30.92 0.28 -9.42
N THR A 452 -29.83 -0.44 -9.12
CA THR A 452 -29.69 -1.25 -7.91
C THR A 452 -29.03 -0.53 -6.74
N GLY A 453 -28.52 0.71 -6.96
CA GLY A 453 -27.89 1.53 -5.93
C GLY A 453 -26.45 1.12 -5.59
N VAL A 454 -25.78 0.39 -6.47
CA VAL A 454 -24.37 0.02 -6.33
C VAL A 454 -23.50 1.27 -6.54
N ALA A 455 -22.69 1.60 -5.55
CA ALA A 455 -21.75 2.73 -5.60
C ALA A 455 -20.31 2.28 -5.87
N TRP A 456 -19.95 1.05 -5.51
CA TRP A 456 -18.62 0.47 -5.59
C TRP A 456 -18.69 -0.93 -6.18
N THR A 457 -18.05 -1.14 -7.33
CA THR A 457 -17.96 -2.46 -7.96
C THR A 457 -16.51 -2.88 -8.09
N ALA A 458 -16.21 -4.14 -7.79
CA ALA A 458 -14.87 -4.67 -7.97
C ALA A 458 -14.45 -4.65 -9.45
N SER A 459 -13.16 -4.51 -9.68
CA SER A 459 -12.48 -4.71 -10.97
C SER A 459 -11.13 -5.40 -10.74
N ASP A 460 -10.52 -5.87 -11.81
CA ASP A 460 -9.24 -6.57 -11.77
C ASP A 460 -8.08 -5.57 -11.94
N ALA A 461 -7.24 -5.41 -10.92
CA ALA A 461 -6.10 -4.49 -10.94
C ALA A 461 -5.04 -4.87 -11.99
N SER A 462 -4.97 -6.15 -12.38
CA SER A 462 -4.07 -6.60 -13.44
C SER A 462 -4.44 -6.08 -14.84
N ARG A 463 -5.70 -5.67 -15.01
CA ARG A 463 -6.25 -5.15 -16.28
C ARG A 463 -6.57 -3.68 -16.22
N GLU A 464 -7.19 -3.25 -15.11
CA GLU A 464 -7.61 -1.87 -14.84
C GLU A 464 -7.04 -1.43 -13.49
N PRO A 465 -5.75 -1.07 -13.40
CA PRO A 465 -5.11 -0.75 -12.13
C PRO A 465 -5.64 0.55 -11.50
N GLN A 466 -6.30 1.41 -12.28
CA GLN A 466 -6.82 2.68 -11.79
C GLN A 466 -8.32 2.62 -11.55
N GLN A 467 -8.77 3.22 -10.44
CA GLN A 467 -10.18 3.45 -10.20
C GLN A 467 -10.78 4.31 -11.31
N ARG A 468 -11.89 3.89 -11.87
CA ARG A 468 -12.66 4.68 -12.84
C ARG A 468 -14.13 4.82 -12.48
N THR A 469 -14.79 5.76 -13.14
CA THR A 469 -16.23 5.98 -12.96
C THR A 469 -17.00 5.22 -14.03
N LEU A 470 -18.06 4.53 -13.62
CA LEU A 470 -18.99 3.78 -14.44
C LEU A 470 -20.43 4.26 -14.14
N GLY A 471 -20.89 5.30 -14.82
CA GLY A 471 -22.13 6.00 -14.45
C GLY A 471 -22.03 6.65 -13.06
N SER A 472 -22.89 6.26 -12.14
CA SER A 472 -22.85 6.68 -10.71
C SER A 472 -21.94 5.82 -9.84
N THR A 473 -21.46 4.69 -10.36
CA THR A 473 -20.63 3.71 -9.65
C THR A 473 -19.15 3.99 -9.90
N ARG A 474 -18.27 3.59 -8.96
CA ARG A 474 -16.82 3.58 -9.13
C ARG A 474 -16.28 2.16 -9.04
N THR A 475 -15.25 1.86 -9.83
CA THR A 475 -14.55 0.59 -9.71
C THR A 475 -13.63 0.59 -8.47
N VAL A 476 -13.42 -0.59 -7.89
CA VAL A 476 -12.44 -0.86 -6.85
C VAL A 476 -11.54 -1.97 -7.39
N PRO A 477 -10.38 -1.63 -7.96
CA PRO A 477 -9.46 -2.64 -8.45
C PRO A 477 -8.99 -3.56 -7.32
N ARG A 478 -8.89 -4.86 -7.57
CA ARG A 478 -8.43 -5.89 -6.64
C ARG A 478 -7.20 -6.59 -7.21
N HIS A 479 -6.24 -6.93 -6.36
CA HIS A 479 -5.08 -7.73 -6.73
C HIS A 479 -5.43 -9.22 -6.68
N PRO A 480 -5.28 -9.98 -7.78
CA PRO A 480 -5.39 -11.43 -7.70
C PRO A 480 -4.20 -11.99 -6.90
N ILE A 481 -4.47 -12.87 -5.95
CA ILE A 481 -3.45 -13.74 -5.38
C ILE A 481 -3.33 -14.95 -6.32
N ASN A 482 -2.11 -15.36 -6.62
CA ASN A 482 -1.84 -16.42 -7.57
C ASN A 482 -2.00 -17.81 -6.92
N ILE A 483 -3.20 -18.08 -6.41
CA ILE A 483 -3.71 -19.39 -6.00
C ILE A 483 -4.94 -19.69 -6.84
N PHE A 484 -4.99 -20.86 -7.46
CA PHE A 484 -6.00 -21.17 -8.46
C PHE A 484 -7.36 -21.50 -7.84
N TYR A 485 -8.43 -20.95 -8.41
CA TYR A 485 -9.81 -21.12 -7.93
C TYR A 485 -10.32 -22.57 -8.01
N ASN A 486 -9.69 -23.41 -8.83
CA ASN A 486 -10.03 -24.81 -9.09
C ASN A 486 -9.16 -25.80 -8.29
N ALA A 487 -8.38 -25.28 -7.33
CA ALA A 487 -7.54 -26.07 -6.45
C ALA A 487 -8.01 -25.95 -4.99
N GLY A 488 -8.34 -27.09 -4.37
CA GLY A 488 -8.61 -27.22 -2.93
C GLY A 488 -7.48 -27.91 -2.20
N ARG A 489 -6.58 -28.57 -2.93
CA ARG A 489 -5.47 -29.36 -2.40
C ARG A 489 -4.13 -28.83 -2.87
N VAL A 490 -3.11 -29.01 -2.03
CA VAL A 490 -1.74 -28.65 -2.34
C VAL A 490 -1.24 -29.29 -3.64
N GLU A 491 -1.56 -30.58 -3.86
CA GLU A 491 -1.16 -31.29 -5.07
C GLU A 491 -1.77 -30.67 -6.35
N GLU A 492 -3.03 -30.26 -6.29
CA GLU A 492 -3.75 -29.62 -7.40
C GLU A 492 -3.14 -28.27 -7.75
N GLU A 493 -2.87 -27.47 -6.73
CA GLU A 493 -2.25 -26.15 -6.88
C GLU A 493 -0.86 -26.25 -7.50
N VAL A 494 0.01 -27.12 -6.99
CA VAL A 494 1.37 -27.28 -7.53
C VAL A 494 1.36 -27.87 -8.92
N ASP A 495 0.44 -28.80 -9.21
CA ASP A 495 0.31 -29.41 -10.53
C ASP A 495 -0.12 -28.39 -11.59
N GLU A 496 -1.13 -27.58 -11.29
CA GLU A 496 -1.54 -26.49 -12.19
C GLU A 496 -0.47 -25.41 -12.33
N TYR A 497 0.21 -25.05 -11.25
CA TYR A 497 1.33 -24.12 -11.26
C TYR A 497 2.46 -24.62 -12.18
N ASN A 498 2.82 -25.89 -12.07
CA ASN A 498 3.78 -26.53 -12.96
C ASN A 498 3.30 -26.53 -14.42
N TRP A 499 2.02 -26.81 -14.65
CA TRP A 499 1.45 -26.78 -16.00
C TRP A 499 1.59 -25.40 -16.67
N ILE A 500 1.31 -24.36 -15.93
CA ILE A 500 1.36 -22.98 -16.44
C ILE A 500 2.80 -22.47 -16.58
N TYR A 501 3.64 -22.73 -15.59
CA TYR A 501 4.95 -22.08 -15.45
C TYR A 501 6.15 -22.95 -15.84
N THR A 502 5.96 -24.10 -16.46
CA THR A 502 7.08 -24.83 -17.06
C THR A 502 6.99 -24.87 -18.57
N SER A 503 8.15 -25.01 -19.20
CA SER A 503 8.25 -25.12 -20.67
C SER A 503 7.61 -26.42 -21.17
N GLN A 504 7.23 -26.45 -22.45
CA GLN A 504 6.77 -27.67 -23.11
C GLN A 504 7.82 -28.80 -23.04
N ALA A 505 9.09 -28.45 -23.14
CA ALA A 505 10.19 -29.40 -23.06
C ALA A 505 10.28 -30.06 -21.68
N GLN A 506 9.74 -29.44 -20.63
CA GLN A 506 9.72 -29.93 -19.26
C GLN A 506 8.34 -30.49 -18.84
N GLY A 507 7.40 -30.59 -19.77
CA GLY A 507 6.08 -31.18 -19.55
C GLY A 507 4.98 -30.17 -19.17
N GLY A 508 5.25 -28.88 -19.21
CA GLY A 508 4.25 -27.82 -19.01
C GLY A 508 3.51 -27.43 -20.30
N SER A 509 2.62 -26.47 -20.17
CA SER A 509 1.86 -25.91 -21.32
C SER A 509 2.73 -25.09 -22.28
N GLY A 510 3.87 -24.59 -21.82
CA GLY A 510 4.70 -23.61 -22.52
C GLY A 510 4.12 -22.18 -22.52
N SER A 511 3.07 -21.90 -21.73
CA SER A 511 2.49 -20.56 -21.67
C SER A 511 3.46 -19.50 -21.16
N CYS A 512 4.47 -19.89 -20.40
CA CYS A 512 5.56 -19.04 -19.94
C CYS A 512 6.62 -18.76 -21.04
N GLU A 513 6.67 -19.58 -22.13
CA GLU A 513 7.67 -19.44 -23.17
C GLU A 513 7.37 -18.20 -24.03
N GLY A 514 8.32 -17.26 -24.05
CA GLY A 514 8.16 -16.00 -24.77
C GLY A 514 7.16 -15.02 -24.15
N SER A 515 6.66 -15.28 -22.94
CA SER A 515 5.82 -14.35 -22.20
C SER A 515 6.62 -13.08 -21.86
N ALA A 516 5.98 -11.91 -21.98
CA ALA A 516 6.56 -10.63 -21.58
C ALA A 516 6.42 -10.38 -20.05
N VAL A 517 5.61 -11.20 -19.37
CA VAL A 517 5.18 -10.96 -17.98
C VAL A 517 5.42 -12.17 -17.07
N SER A 518 5.91 -13.29 -17.59
CA SER A 518 6.25 -14.46 -16.81
C SER A 518 7.51 -15.14 -17.33
N THR A 519 8.23 -15.81 -16.45
CA THR A 519 9.44 -16.60 -16.75
C THR A 519 9.17 -18.05 -16.41
N CYS A 520 9.57 -18.97 -17.30
CA CYS A 520 9.45 -20.37 -17.01
C CYS A 520 10.31 -20.78 -15.79
N LEU A 521 9.77 -21.65 -14.96
CA LEU A 521 10.53 -22.35 -13.94
C LEU A 521 11.70 -23.13 -14.58
N PRO A 522 12.84 -23.20 -13.95
CA PRO A 522 13.97 -24.00 -14.45
C PRO A 522 13.70 -25.51 -14.43
N ALA A 523 12.79 -25.96 -13.57
CA ALA A 523 12.28 -27.32 -13.46
C ALA A 523 10.91 -27.29 -12.78
N PRO A 524 10.04 -28.32 -12.99
CA PRO A 524 8.80 -28.45 -12.25
C PRO A 524 9.05 -28.50 -10.74
N LEU A 525 8.16 -27.88 -9.98
CA LEU A 525 8.16 -27.95 -8.52
C LEU A 525 7.77 -29.37 -8.07
N ASP A 526 8.32 -29.81 -6.93
CA ASP A 526 7.90 -31.04 -6.27
C ASP A 526 6.46 -30.89 -5.77
N THR A 527 5.59 -31.84 -6.10
CA THR A 527 4.16 -31.77 -5.79
C THR A 527 3.83 -31.85 -4.30
N THR A 528 4.78 -32.26 -3.46
CA THR A 528 4.61 -32.36 -2.01
C THR A 528 5.13 -31.11 -1.28
N THR A 529 6.28 -30.59 -1.69
CA THR A 529 6.96 -29.49 -0.98
C THR A 529 6.89 -28.17 -1.72
N GLY A 530 6.67 -28.16 -3.04
CA GLY A 530 6.74 -26.98 -3.90
C GLY A 530 5.78 -25.85 -3.49
N TYR A 531 4.65 -26.19 -2.89
CA TYR A 531 3.73 -25.21 -2.36
C TYR A 531 4.37 -24.39 -1.22
N GLN A 532 4.87 -25.07 -0.20
CA GLN A 532 5.46 -24.43 0.98
C GLN A 532 6.84 -23.83 0.70
N ASP A 533 7.63 -24.49 -0.15
CA ASP A 533 9.02 -24.09 -0.38
C ASP A 533 9.17 -23.03 -1.45
N TYR A 534 8.17 -22.86 -2.34
CA TYR A 534 8.24 -21.97 -3.48
C TYR A 534 7.02 -21.04 -3.63
N ILE A 535 5.79 -21.59 -3.79
CA ILE A 535 4.61 -20.77 -4.11
C ILE A 535 4.29 -19.81 -2.95
N VAL A 536 4.18 -20.31 -1.73
CA VAL A 536 3.86 -19.50 -0.54
C VAL A 536 4.90 -18.37 -0.31
N PRO A 537 6.22 -18.63 -0.32
CA PRO A 537 7.20 -17.56 -0.16
C PRO A 537 7.16 -16.50 -1.27
N LEU A 538 6.95 -16.93 -2.52
CA LEU A 538 6.89 -16.01 -3.66
C LEU A 538 5.68 -15.12 -3.60
N GLU A 539 4.48 -15.70 -3.46
CA GLU A 539 3.23 -14.94 -3.42
C GLU A 539 3.16 -14.05 -2.18
N ALA A 540 3.59 -14.55 -1.01
CA ALA A 540 3.66 -13.73 0.20
C ALA A 540 4.56 -12.50 0.04
N ARG A 541 5.66 -12.61 -0.69
CA ARG A 541 6.55 -11.49 -1.01
C ARG A 541 5.87 -10.48 -1.92
N ILE A 542 5.14 -10.94 -2.93
CA ILE A 542 4.38 -10.07 -3.84
C ILE A 542 3.31 -9.30 -3.07
N ASP A 543 2.51 -10.02 -2.29
CA ASP A 543 1.42 -9.42 -1.50
C ASP A 543 1.96 -8.46 -0.43
N LEU A 544 3.04 -8.83 0.28
CA LEU A 544 3.71 -7.93 1.21
C LEU A 544 4.21 -6.66 0.50
N GLY A 545 4.69 -6.80 -0.74
CA GLY A 545 5.04 -5.67 -1.59
C GLY A 545 3.87 -4.70 -1.80
N HIS A 546 2.65 -5.18 -2.03
CA HIS A 546 1.46 -4.35 -2.12
C HIS A 546 1.11 -3.69 -0.78
N VAL A 547 1.20 -4.45 0.32
CA VAL A 547 0.97 -3.92 1.68
C VAL A 547 1.90 -2.75 2.00
N LEU A 548 3.19 -2.88 1.64
CA LEU A 548 4.21 -1.87 1.90
C LEU A 548 4.14 -0.66 0.95
N ALA A 549 3.38 -0.75 -0.13
CA ALA A 549 3.26 0.31 -1.15
C ALA A 549 2.15 1.34 -0.85
N ASN A 550 1.61 1.40 0.37
CA ASN A 550 0.48 2.26 0.69
C ASN A 550 -0.72 2.01 -0.23
N ASP A 551 -0.96 0.76 -0.66
CA ASP A 551 -1.99 0.40 -1.62
C ASP A 551 -3.28 -0.09 -0.93
N PRO A 552 -4.40 0.65 -0.98
CA PRO A 552 -5.64 0.26 -0.33
C PRO A 552 -6.45 -0.77 -1.14
N ARG A 553 -5.98 -1.23 -2.31
CA ARG A 553 -6.68 -2.20 -3.13
C ARG A 553 -6.74 -3.55 -2.42
N PRO A 554 -7.93 -4.18 -2.33
CA PRO A 554 -8.04 -5.52 -1.75
C PRO A 554 -7.37 -6.58 -2.63
N HIS A 555 -6.95 -7.67 -2.01
CA HIS A 555 -6.60 -8.91 -2.71
C HIS A 555 -7.83 -9.81 -2.82
N PHE A 556 -7.80 -10.83 -3.71
CA PHE A 556 -8.88 -11.81 -3.81
C PHE A 556 -8.39 -13.22 -4.12
N ILE A 557 -9.08 -14.18 -3.56
CA ILE A 557 -8.99 -15.62 -3.76
C ILE A 557 -10.41 -16.20 -3.78
N HIS A 558 -10.55 -17.54 -3.83
CA HIS A 558 -11.83 -18.19 -3.95
C HIS A 558 -12.13 -19.11 -2.76
N GLN A 559 -13.41 -19.47 -2.58
CA GLN A 559 -13.83 -20.33 -1.49
C GLN A 559 -13.16 -21.72 -1.51
N SER A 560 -12.80 -22.23 -2.68
CA SER A 560 -12.06 -23.47 -2.88
C SER A 560 -10.72 -23.48 -2.13
N ASN A 561 -10.05 -22.35 -2.08
CA ASN A 561 -8.75 -22.21 -1.42
C ASN A 561 -8.84 -22.24 0.12
N LEU A 562 -10.05 -22.08 0.67
CA LEU A 562 -10.33 -22.19 2.10
C LEU A 562 -10.90 -23.56 2.48
N ALA A 563 -11.22 -24.41 1.50
CA ALA A 563 -11.73 -25.77 1.67
C ALA A 563 -10.58 -26.79 1.74
N GLU A 564 -10.89 -28.00 2.07
CA GLU A 564 -10.01 -29.18 2.05
C GLU A 564 -8.65 -28.96 2.75
N ASP A 565 -7.55 -28.78 1.99
CA ASP A 565 -6.22 -28.52 2.55
C ASP A 565 -6.05 -27.08 3.04
N ARG A 566 -7.03 -26.20 2.77
CA ARG A 566 -7.04 -24.79 3.23
C ARG A 566 -5.79 -24.03 2.79
N ILE A 567 -5.47 -24.16 1.53
CA ILE A 567 -4.19 -23.70 0.94
C ILE A 567 -4.00 -22.18 1.04
N ALA A 568 -5.05 -21.37 1.20
CA ALA A 568 -4.90 -19.92 1.37
C ALA A 568 -4.23 -19.51 2.68
N TYR A 569 -4.50 -20.20 3.79
CA TYR A 569 -4.06 -19.73 5.10
C TYR A 569 -2.54 -19.70 5.30
N PRO A 570 -1.75 -20.69 4.84
CA PRO A 570 -0.30 -20.61 4.94
C PRO A 570 0.28 -19.35 4.29
N LEU A 571 -0.31 -18.90 3.17
CA LEU A 571 0.09 -17.67 2.51
C LEU A 571 -0.29 -16.43 3.34
N LEU A 572 -1.55 -16.34 3.76
CA LEU A 572 -2.04 -15.20 4.55
C LEU A 572 -1.27 -15.07 5.88
N GLU A 573 -0.99 -16.21 6.53
CA GLU A 573 -0.18 -16.25 7.75
C GLU A 573 1.25 -15.79 7.50
N ARG A 574 1.81 -16.16 6.35
CA ARG A 574 3.15 -15.71 5.95
C ARG A 574 3.20 -14.20 5.73
N VAL A 575 2.26 -13.61 5.00
CA VAL A 575 2.17 -12.15 4.79
C VAL A 575 2.04 -11.41 6.12
N LEU A 576 1.09 -11.82 6.97
CA LEU A 576 0.85 -11.19 8.27
C LEU A 576 2.02 -11.42 9.23
N GLY A 577 2.64 -12.60 9.22
CA GLY A 577 3.80 -12.95 10.01
C GLY A 577 5.03 -12.12 9.64
N ASP A 578 5.34 -12.04 8.35
CA ASP A 578 6.46 -11.24 7.83
C ASP A 578 6.25 -9.76 8.14
N TYR A 579 5.04 -9.22 7.93
CA TYR A 579 4.69 -7.86 8.33
C TYR A 579 4.91 -7.64 9.83
N ASN A 580 4.35 -8.50 10.68
CA ASN A 580 4.44 -8.38 12.11
C ASN A 580 5.88 -8.54 12.64
N ASN A 581 6.76 -9.23 11.91
CA ASN A 581 8.18 -9.33 12.25
C ASN A 581 8.95 -8.03 11.95
N LEU A 582 8.50 -7.25 10.99
CA LEU A 582 9.15 -6.02 10.53
C LEU A 582 8.64 -4.77 11.26
N PHE A 583 7.34 -4.68 11.54
CA PHE A 583 6.69 -3.47 12.08
C PHE A 583 6.33 -3.58 13.55
N THR A 584 6.39 -2.45 14.24
CA THR A 584 5.88 -2.33 15.63
C THR A 584 4.34 -2.27 15.63
N THR A 585 3.74 -2.52 16.79
CA THR A 585 2.28 -2.39 16.99
C THR A 585 1.75 -0.97 16.76
N GLY A 586 2.63 0.03 16.71
CA GLY A 586 2.28 1.43 16.38
C GLY A 586 1.99 1.66 14.90
N ALA A 587 2.35 0.71 14.02
CA ALA A 587 2.06 0.72 12.58
C ALA A 587 1.34 -0.58 12.20
N PRO A 588 0.09 -0.80 12.64
CA PRO A 588 -0.64 -2.03 12.31
C PRO A 588 -1.04 -2.09 10.84
N VAL A 589 -1.24 -3.29 10.33
CA VAL A 589 -1.95 -3.49 9.06
C VAL A 589 -3.34 -2.88 9.16
N VAL A 590 -3.72 -2.10 8.16
CA VAL A 590 -5.09 -1.58 8.00
C VAL A 590 -5.86 -2.53 7.09
N ASN A 591 -6.96 -3.08 7.60
CA ASN A 591 -7.80 -4.03 6.88
C ASN A 591 -9.13 -3.36 6.48
N PRO A 592 -9.20 -2.62 5.34
CA PRO A 592 -10.39 -1.88 4.92
C PRO A 592 -11.42 -2.82 4.28
N SER A 593 -12.69 -2.45 4.39
CA SER A 593 -13.75 -2.99 3.53
C SER A 593 -13.59 -2.48 2.08
N GLN A 594 -14.24 -3.16 1.11
CA GLN A 594 -14.27 -2.70 -0.29
C GLN A 594 -14.69 -1.24 -0.44
N LYS A 595 -15.69 -0.81 0.33
CA LYS A 595 -16.17 0.57 0.33
C LYS A 595 -15.12 1.55 0.86
N GLU A 596 -14.45 1.22 1.95
CA GLU A 596 -13.40 2.06 2.52
C GLU A 596 -12.21 2.18 1.56
N ALA A 597 -11.80 1.07 0.93
CA ALA A 597 -10.79 1.06 -0.11
C ALA A 597 -11.20 1.96 -1.30
N GLY A 598 -12.44 1.82 -1.77
CA GLY A 598 -12.98 2.65 -2.84
C GLY A 598 -13.01 4.14 -2.50
N VAL A 599 -13.40 4.52 -1.28
CA VAL A 599 -13.39 5.89 -0.78
C VAL A 599 -11.97 6.43 -0.68
N GLU A 600 -11.02 5.62 -0.22
CA GLU A 600 -9.62 6.01 -0.12
C GLU A 600 -9.03 6.31 -1.51
N LEU A 601 -9.25 5.43 -2.49
CA LEU A 601 -8.84 5.65 -3.87
C LEU A 601 -9.46 6.92 -4.46
N GLN A 602 -10.75 7.17 -4.20
CA GLN A 602 -11.44 8.37 -4.67
C GLN A 602 -10.84 9.65 -4.08
N ARG A 603 -10.54 9.66 -2.77
CA ARG A 603 -9.91 10.80 -2.09
C ARG A 603 -8.54 11.08 -2.66
N ARG A 604 -7.72 10.06 -2.85
CA ARG A 604 -6.38 10.18 -3.45
C ARG A 604 -6.44 10.74 -4.86
N ALA A 605 -7.32 10.24 -5.71
CA ALA A 605 -7.48 10.74 -7.08
C ALA A 605 -7.90 12.23 -7.11
N ALA A 606 -8.86 12.63 -6.26
CA ALA A 606 -9.31 14.02 -6.16
C ALA A 606 -8.20 14.94 -5.63
N TRP A 607 -7.46 14.49 -4.63
CA TRP A 607 -6.32 15.22 -4.05
C TRP A 607 -5.18 15.38 -5.06
N SER A 608 -4.74 14.29 -5.69
CA SER A 608 -3.69 14.31 -6.71
C SER A 608 -4.03 15.27 -7.87
N SER A 609 -5.28 15.23 -8.35
CA SER A 609 -5.77 16.18 -9.37
C SER A 609 -5.72 17.64 -8.91
N ALA A 610 -6.04 17.93 -7.64
CA ALA A 610 -5.97 19.25 -7.08
C ALA A 610 -4.53 19.76 -6.94
N VAL A 611 -3.60 18.88 -6.50
CA VAL A 611 -2.16 19.18 -6.40
C VAL A 611 -1.57 19.44 -7.79
N THR A 612 -1.77 18.54 -8.74
CA THR A 612 -1.23 18.63 -10.11
C THR A 612 -1.73 19.85 -10.85
N SER A 613 -2.99 20.25 -10.62
CA SER A 613 -3.55 21.49 -11.21
C SER A 613 -3.14 22.77 -10.49
N GLY A 614 -2.26 22.72 -9.48
CA GLY A 614 -1.76 23.88 -8.75
C GLY A 614 -2.80 24.58 -7.85
N ARG A 615 -3.92 23.93 -7.54
CA ARG A 615 -5.02 24.48 -6.75
C ARG A 615 -4.88 24.26 -5.24
N VAL A 616 -3.77 23.68 -4.81
CA VAL A 616 -3.45 23.47 -3.40
C VAL A 616 -2.32 24.40 -2.99
N THR A 617 -2.51 25.09 -1.87
CA THR A 617 -1.44 25.84 -1.20
C THR A 617 -1.41 25.42 0.26
N ALA A 618 -0.21 25.16 0.77
CA ALA A 618 -0.04 24.82 2.18
C ALA A 618 1.28 25.39 2.70
N TYR A 619 1.26 25.88 3.93
CA TYR A 619 2.44 26.43 4.56
C TYR A 619 2.38 26.35 6.08
N ARG A 620 3.54 26.38 6.69
CA ARG A 620 3.73 26.47 8.14
C ARG A 620 4.29 27.84 8.53
N VAL A 621 3.75 28.42 9.59
CA VAL A 621 4.32 29.57 10.31
C VAL A 621 4.31 29.24 11.80
N GLY A 622 5.49 29.13 12.38
CA GLY A 622 5.63 28.65 13.76
C GLY A 622 5.01 27.26 13.95
N ASN A 623 4.05 27.14 14.87
CA ASN A 623 3.31 25.91 15.14
C ASN A 623 1.97 25.79 14.39
N THR A 624 1.71 26.65 13.42
CA THR A 624 0.45 26.64 12.68
C THR A 624 0.68 26.25 11.23
N VAL A 625 -0.06 25.23 10.77
CA VAL A 625 -0.14 24.82 9.36
C VAL A 625 -1.47 25.31 8.79
N THR A 626 -1.41 25.98 7.64
CA THR A 626 -2.58 26.44 6.89
C THR A 626 -2.59 25.79 5.52
N ILE A 627 -3.71 25.15 5.16
CA ILE A 627 -3.86 24.40 3.90
C ILE A 627 -5.12 24.87 3.21
N SER A 628 -4.99 25.36 1.98
CA SER A 628 -6.12 25.72 1.10
C SER A 628 -6.22 24.72 -0.05
N ALA A 629 -7.40 24.17 -0.25
CA ALA A 629 -7.73 23.24 -1.32
C ALA A 629 -9.11 23.57 -1.90
N PRO A 630 -9.45 23.11 -3.11
CA PRO A 630 -10.78 23.27 -3.68
C PRO A 630 -11.88 22.71 -2.76
N SER A 631 -13.07 23.34 -2.81
CA SER A 631 -14.24 22.86 -2.05
C SER A 631 -14.55 21.39 -2.36
N GLY A 632 -14.81 20.59 -1.32
CA GLY A 632 -15.10 19.16 -1.42
C GLY A 632 -13.88 18.25 -1.60
N VAL A 633 -12.67 18.78 -1.76
CA VAL A 633 -11.44 18.00 -1.80
C VAL A 633 -10.96 17.72 -0.37
N TYR A 634 -10.86 16.46 -0.02
CA TYR A 634 -10.25 16.03 1.24
C TYR A 634 -8.74 16.30 1.21
N VAL A 635 -8.24 16.81 2.33
CA VAL A 635 -6.84 17.17 2.53
C VAL A 635 -6.16 16.10 3.38
N PRO A 636 -5.14 15.40 2.89
CA PRO A 636 -4.33 14.49 3.69
C PRO A 636 -3.20 15.25 4.37
N ALA A 637 -2.89 14.90 5.62
CA ALA A 637 -1.71 15.39 6.31
C ALA A 637 -1.17 14.37 7.30
N THR A 638 0.14 14.44 7.53
CA THR A 638 0.87 13.76 8.59
C THR A 638 1.54 14.81 9.47
N VAL A 639 1.35 14.70 10.80
CA VAL A 639 1.73 15.73 11.78
C VAL A 639 2.10 15.08 13.12
N PRO A 640 2.84 15.78 14.01
CA PRO A 640 3.15 15.30 15.35
C PRO A 640 1.92 14.93 16.18
N THR A 641 2.12 14.03 17.14
CA THR A 641 1.10 13.70 18.16
C THR A 641 0.66 14.96 18.92
N GLY A 642 -0.62 15.00 19.35
CA GLY A 642 -1.15 16.20 20.02
C GLY A 642 -1.65 17.29 19.07
N THR A 643 -1.39 17.23 17.77
CA THR A 643 -1.90 18.20 16.79
C THR A 643 -3.42 18.24 16.76
N VAL A 644 -3.97 19.45 16.75
CA VAL A 644 -5.41 19.68 16.66
C VAL A 644 -5.77 20.50 15.40
N GLN A 645 -6.93 20.20 14.85
CA GLN A 645 -7.54 21.02 13.80
C GLN A 645 -8.38 22.12 14.45
N ARG A 646 -8.18 23.37 14.01
CA ARG A 646 -8.99 24.50 14.42
C ARG A 646 -10.31 24.50 13.64
N LEU A 647 -11.41 24.55 14.35
CA LEU A 647 -12.76 24.71 13.78
C LEU A 647 -13.21 26.18 13.91
N VAL A 648 -14.40 26.50 13.39
CA VAL A 648 -15.02 27.83 13.59
C VAL A 648 -15.20 28.10 15.10
N VAL A 649 -15.58 27.05 15.84
CA VAL A 649 -15.67 27.09 17.30
C VAL A 649 -14.88 25.92 17.87
N GLY A 650 -13.83 26.22 18.62
CA GLY A 650 -13.00 25.20 19.30
C GLY A 650 -12.00 24.48 18.40
N THR A 651 -11.54 23.36 18.87
CA THR A 651 -10.58 22.48 18.19
C THR A 651 -11.00 21.03 18.29
N THR A 652 -10.53 20.19 17.36
CA THR A 652 -10.67 18.73 17.43
C THR A 652 -9.32 18.08 17.19
N ALA A 653 -9.09 16.88 17.72
CA ALA A 653 -7.88 16.13 17.42
C ALA A 653 -7.82 15.84 15.90
N PHE A 654 -6.64 16.03 15.30
CA PHE A 654 -6.45 15.73 13.87
C PHE A 654 -6.11 14.24 13.68
N GLY A 655 -6.75 13.61 12.69
CA GLY A 655 -6.41 12.27 12.21
C GLY A 655 -6.39 11.19 13.30
N SER A 656 -5.71 10.08 13.02
CA SER A 656 -5.47 8.96 13.93
C SER A 656 -3.97 8.73 14.12
N GLY A 657 -3.60 8.09 15.26
CA GLY A 657 -2.21 7.68 15.50
C GLY A 657 -1.79 6.57 14.54
N TYR A 658 -0.61 6.70 13.93
CA TYR A 658 0.00 5.69 13.09
C TYR A 658 1.50 5.94 12.95
N ALA A 659 2.31 4.91 13.11
CA ALA A 659 3.78 4.98 12.97
C ALA A 659 4.44 6.09 13.81
N GLY A 660 3.90 6.38 15.00
CA GLY A 660 4.44 7.41 15.91
C GLY A 660 3.95 8.84 15.66
N LEU A 661 3.23 9.09 14.57
CA LEU A 661 2.66 10.38 14.19
C LEU A 661 1.12 10.32 14.17
N ARG A 662 0.48 11.41 13.80
CA ARG A 662 -0.96 11.44 13.46
C ARG A 662 -1.12 11.73 11.99
N SER A 663 -1.95 10.95 11.32
CA SER A 663 -2.24 11.18 9.92
C SER A 663 -3.69 10.87 9.58
N GLY A 664 -4.19 11.45 8.49
CA GLY A 664 -5.55 11.23 8.03
C GLY A 664 -6.03 12.31 7.06
N TRP A 665 -7.31 12.20 6.74
CA TRP A 665 -8.01 13.08 5.82
C TRP A 665 -8.93 14.04 6.55
N THR A 666 -9.01 15.28 6.09
CA THR A 666 -9.94 16.29 6.62
C THR A 666 -10.51 17.17 5.51
N LEU A 667 -11.60 17.86 5.81
CA LEU A 667 -12.14 18.92 4.98
C LEU A 667 -12.08 20.26 5.73
N PRO A 668 -11.98 21.40 5.01
CA PRO A 668 -12.33 22.70 5.59
C PRO A 668 -13.76 22.65 6.15
N GLY A 669 -13.99 23.27 7.31
CA GLY A 669 -15.36 23.45 7.80
C GLY A 669 -16.21 24.23 6.80
N SER A 670 -17.54 24.04 6.85
CA SER A 670 -18.48 24.64 5.89
C SER A 670 -18.42 26.18 5.75
N LEU A 671 -17.88 26.85 6.77
CA LEU A 671 -17.66 28.31 6.79
C LEU A 671 -16.17 28.69 6.69
N GLN A 672 -15.27 27.73 6.36
CA GLN A 672 -13.84 27.94 6.28
C GLN A 672 -13.36 27.71 4.85
N THR A 673 -12.41 28.52 4.39
CA THR A 673 -11.77 28.39 3.07
C THR A 673 -10.47 27.58 3.14
N SER A 674 -10.05 27.22 4.34
CA SER A 674 -8.80 26.49 4.59
C SER A 674 -8.90 25.59 5.81
N VAL A 675 -8.08 24.54 5.85
CA VAL A 675 -7.79 23.73 7.03
C VAL A 675 -6.67 24.43 7.80
N THR A 676 -6.84 24.57 9.12
CA THR A 676 -5.80 25.07 10.02
C THR A 676 -5.48 24.00 11.06
N LEU A 677 -4.23 23.54 11.07
CA LEU A 677 -3.72 22.61 12.08
C LEU A 677 -2.80 23.38 13.04
N VAL A 678 -2.98 23.13 14.33
CA VAL A 678 -2.12 23.66 15.39
C VAL A 678 -1.30 22.50 15.92
N LEU A 679 0.01 22.56 15.67
CA LEU A 679 0.95 21.53 16.04
C LEU A 679 1.23 21.58 17.54
N ASP A 680 1.28 20.43 18.20
CA ASP A 680 1.85 20.32 19.52
C ASP A 680 3.37 20.14 19.39
N THR A 681 4.08 21.22 19.65
CA THR A 681 5.56 21.21 19.63
C THR A 681 6.18 20.64 20.90
N ALA A 682 5.39 20.40 21.95
CA ALA A 682 5.85 19.82 23.19
C ALA A 682 6.05 18.30 23.12
N GLY A 683 5.42 17.63 22.13
CA GLY A 683 5.48 16.19 21.91
C GLY A 683 6.46 15.71 20.84
N THR A 684 7.24 16.61 20.22
CA THR A 684 8.28 16.21 19.27
C THR A 684 9.36 15.45 20.06
N PRO A 685 9.68 14.17 19.73
CA PRO A 685 10.75 13.44 20.41
C PRO A 685 12.02 14.25 20.42
N ALA A 686 12.70 14.30 21.57
CA ALA A 686 13.93 15.07 21.80
C ALA A 686 15.16 14.52 21.04
N ALA A 687 15.00 14.06 19.81
CA ALA A 687 16.08 13.73 18.87
C ALA A 687 16.79 14.99 18.33
N GLN A 688 16.49 16.17 18.88
CA GLN A 688 17.00 17.45 18.38
C GLN A 688 18.02 18.15 19.28
N GLN A 689 18.40 17.56 20.41
CA GLN A 689 19.51 18.10 21.21
C GLN A 689 20.49 16.98 21.55
N GLY A 690 21.65 17.06 20.94
CA GLY A 690 22.74 16.13 21.24
C GLY A 690 23.14 16.20 22.70
N SER A 691 22.89 15.11 23.44
CA SER A 691 23.52 14.83 24.71
C SER A 691 24.18 13.47 24.61
N ALA A 692 25.49 13.45 24.76
CA ALA A 692 26.27 12.23 24.85
C ALA A 692 25.81 11.39 26.04
N VAL A 693 25.33 10.18 25.79
CA VAL A 693 25.06 9.16 26.81
C VAL A 693 26.07 8.03 26.66
N ALA A 694 26.70 7.70 27.77
CA ALA A 694 27.74 6.69 27.89
C ALA A 694 27.24 5.28 27.50
N ALA A 695 28.11 4.53 26.83
CA ALA A 695 27.94 3.16 26.43
C ALA A 695 27.78 2.23 27.65
N THR A 696 26.69 1.49 27.72
CA THR A 696 26.55 0.30 28.57
C THR A 696 26.59 -0.95 27.70
N THR A 697 27.47 -1.87 28.07
CA THR A 697 27.72 -3.16 27.45
C THR A 697 26.50 -4.08 27.56
N SER A 698 26.00 -4.59 26.43
CA SER A 698 24.97 -5.65 26.37
C SER A 698 25.53 -6.96 25.87
N THR A 699 25.13 -8.03 26.52
CA THR A 699 25.43 -9.45 26.29
C THR A 699 24.86 -9.97 24.97
N PRO A 700 25.50 -10.89 24.26
CA PRO A 700 25.01 -11.37 22.95
C PRO A 700 23.84 -12.33 23.06
N ALA A 701 22.86 -12.17 22.18
CA ALA A 701 21.74 -13.08 21.95
C ALA A 701 22.11 -14.28 21.06
N PRO A 702 21.41 -15.42 21.11
CA PRO A 702 21.82 -16.66 20.46
C PRO A 702 21.63 -16.63 18.93
N ARG A 703 22.56 -17.32 18.26
CA ARG A 703 22.62 -17.47 16.80
C ARG A 703 21.44 -18.22 16.23
N SER A 704 20.77 -17.63 15.24
CA SER A 704 19.88 -18.32 14.32
C SER A 704 20.68 -19.18 13.32
N GLN A 705 20.15 -20.36 13.00
CA GLN A 705 20.78 -21.29 12.04
C GLN A 705 20.64 -20.76 10.60
N PRO A 706 21.58 -21.06 9.70
CA PRO A 706 21.50 -20.65 8.31
C PRO A 706 20.46 -21.44 7.54
N VAL A 707 19.65 -20.74 6.76
CA VAL A 707 18.75 -21.30 5.75
C VAL A 707 19.58 -21.85 4.60
N PRO A 708 19.27 -23.02 4.03
CA PRO A 708 20.04 -23.59 2.93
C PRO A 708 19.96 -22.71 1.68
N SER A 709 21.10 -22.30 1.18
CA SER A 709 21.25 -21.65 -0.11
C SER A 709 20.99 -22.64 -1.24
N GLY A 710 19.96 -22.43 -2.05
CA GLY A 710 19.77 -23.26 -3.24
C GLY A 710 18.50 -23.09 -4.06
N VAL A 711 17.57 -22.18 -3.71
CA VAL A 711 16.35 -22.01 -4.50
C VAL A 711 16.48 -20.75 -5.36
N ARG A 712 16.52 -20.92 -6.67
CA ARG A 712 16.46 -19.84 -7.64
C ARG A 712 15.03 -19.35 -7.74
N THR A 713 14.79 -18.06 -7.55
CA THR A 713 13.48 -17.44 -7.76
C THR A 713 13.40 -16.81 -9.14
N PRO A 714 12.42 -17.19 -9.99
CA PRO A 714 12.13 -16.45 -11.22
C PRO A 714 11.61 -15.04 -10.92
N VAL A 715 11.77 -14.15 -11.88
CA VAL A 715 11.12 -12.83 -11.84
C VAL A 715 9.60 -13.03 -11.77
N PRO A 716 8.87 -12.33 -10.91
CA PRO A 716 7.43 -12.55 -10.75
C PRO A 716 6.69 -12.34 -12.06
N ALA A 717 5.78 -13.26 -12.37
CA ALA A 717 4.82 -13.10 -13.45
C ALA A 717 3.92 -11.89 -13.16
N GLY A 718 3.71 -11.05 -14.15
CA GLY A 718 2.65 -10.05 -14.07
C GLY A 718 1.29 -10.75 -14.01
N PRO A 719 0.32 -10.20 -13.26
CA PRO A 719 -0.93 -10.89 -12.90
C PRO A 719 -1.92 -11.14 -14.06
N GLY A 720 -1.48 -11.21 -15.29
CA GLY A 720 -2.37 -11.21 -16.47
C GLY A 720 -2.79 -12.55 -17.03
N ASP A 721 -2.11 -13.66 -16.74
CA ASP A 721 -2.32 -14.92 -17.47
C ASP A 721 -3.18 -15.99 -16.75
N HIS A 722 -3.40 -15.88 -15.46
CA HIS A 722 -4.10 -16.90 -14.66
C HIS A 722 -5.60 -16.97 -14.91
N ASP A 723 -6.18 -15.86 -15.34
CA ASP A 723 -7.60 -15.71 -15.55
C ASP A 723 -8.10 -16.28 -16.91
N ARG A 724 -7.20 -16.73 -17.79
CA ARG A 724 -7.60 -17.21 -19.13
C ARG A 724 -8.30 -18.56 -19.11
N ALA A 725 -7.85 -19.47 -18.26
CA ALA A 725 -8.48 -20.78 -18.14
C ALA A 725 -9.83 -20.69 -17.40
N GLY A 726 -9.88 -19.95 -16.30
CA GLY A 726 -11.10 -19.71 -15.53
C GLY A 726 -12.20 -19.01 -16.33
N LYS A 727 -11.83 -18.04 -17.19
CA LYS A 727 -12.80 -17.28 -18.00
C LYS A 727 -13.53 -18.11 -19.05
N ALA A 728 -12.82 -19.03 -19.68
CA ALA A 728 -13.42 -19.89 -20.66
C ALA A 728 -14.50 -20.80 -20.08
N ARG A 729 -14.40 -21.09 -18.81
CA ARG A 729 -15.25 -22.03 -18.10
C ARG A 729 -16.55 -21.43 -17.55
N LEU A 730 -16.47 -20.30 -16.88
CA LEU A 730 -17.66 -19.59 -16.42
C LEU A 730 -18.53 -19.12 -17.59
N ALA A 731 -17.91 -18.88 -18.75
CA ALA A 731 -18.54 -18.66 -20.03
C ALA A 731 -19.55 -19.76 -20.39
N LYS A 732 -19.19 -21.01 -20.19
CA LYS A 732 -20.04 -22.16 -20.52
C LYS A 732 -21.26 -22.26 -19.62
N ARG A 733 -21.16 -21.86 -18.34
CA ARG A 733 -22.29 -21.80 -17.40
C ARG A 733 -23.29 -20.68 -17.76
N GLY A 734 -22.79 -19.51 -18.19
CA GLY A 734 -23.64 -18.40 -18.61
C GLY A 734 -24.40 -18.68 -19.92
N ALA A 735 -23.74 -19.30 -20.91
CA ALA A 735 -24.36 -19.61 -22.20
C ALA A 735 -25.48 -20.67 -22.09
N ALA A 736 -25.38 -21.62 -21.17
CA ALA A 736 -26.43 -22.64 -20.97
C ALA A 736 -27.73 -22.08 -20.33
N ARG A 737 -27.65 -20.90 -19.71
CA ARG A 737 -28.83 -20.28 -19.01
C ARG A 737 -29.57 -19.22 -19.83
N VAL A 738 -28.95 -18.66 -20.87
CA VAL A 738 -29.59 -17.61 -21.70
C VAL A 738 -30.57 -18.18 -22.76
N GLY A 739 -30.65 -19.49 -22.91
CA GLY A 739 -31.48 -20.14 -23.97
C GLY A 739 -32.93 -20.45 -23.65
N THR A 740 -33.47 -20.19 -22.42
CA THR A 740 -34.84 -20.56 -22.08
C THR A 740 -35.52 -19.53 -21.19
N ALA A 741 -36.09 -18.52 -21.82
CA ALA A 741 -37.20 -17.78 -21.23
C ALA A 741 -38.49 -18.59 -21.47
N ALA A 742 -38.82 -19.54 -20.60
CA ALA A 742 -40.12 -20.16 -20.47
C ALA A 742 -40.22 -20.96 -19.14
N PRO A 743 -41.41 -21.19 -18.59
CA PRO A 743 -41.65 -21.11 -17.15
C PRO A 743 -41.20 -22.34 -16.35
N HIS A 744 -40.59 -22.00 -15.24
CA HIS A 744 -40.47 -22.74 -13.98
C HIS A 744 -40.58 -24.27 -13.91
N ALA A 745 -39.57 -24.91 -13.40
CA ALA A 745 -39.49 -26.18 -12.71
C ALA A 745 -38.99 -27.45 -13.44
N ALA A 746 -38.75 -27.42 -14.75
CA ALA A 746 -38.35 -28.67 -15.42
C ALA A 746 -36.95 -28.63 -16.14
N ALA A 747 -36.25 -27.51 -16.12
CA ALA A 747 -35.00 -27.35 -16.91
C ALA A 747 -33.71 -27.67 -16.15
N HIS A 748 -33.78 -27.85 -14.83
CA HIS A 748 -32.58 -28.04 -14.02
C HIS A 748 -31.94 -29.44 -14.10
N HIS A 749 -32.68 -30.45 -14.60
CA HIS A 749 -32.14 -31.83 -14.71
C HIS A 749 -31.46 -32.16 -16.05
N ALA A 750 -31.53 -31.29 -17.05
CA ALA A 750 -30.95 -31.59 -18.36
C ALA A 750 -29.52 -31.06 -18.58
N ALA A 751 -29.02 -30.22 -17.70
CA ALA A 751 -27.67 -29.64 -17.84
C ALA A 751 -26.59 -30.42 -17.07
N LYS A 752 -26.96 -31.53 -16.38
CA LYS A 752 -26.01 -32.38 -15.64
C LYS A 752 -25.84 -33.79 -16.27
N ARG A 753 -26.10 -33.94 -17.57
CA ARG A 753 -25.71 -35.16 -18.30
C ARG A 753 -24.90 -34.84 -19.52
#